data_2e6a3f8f4070af2f89eaf222ee28b461
#
_entry.id   2e6a3f8f4070af2f89eaf222ee28b461
#
_cell.length_a   1.000
_cell.length_b   1.000
_cell.length_c   1.000
_cell.angle_alpha   90.00
_cell.angle_beta   90.00
_cell.angle_gamma   90.00
#
_symmetry.space_group_name_H-M   'P 1'
#
loop_
_entity.id
_entity.type
_entity.pdbx_description
1 polymer ?
#
loop_
_entity_poly.entity_id
_entity_poly.type
_entity_poly.pdbx_seq_one_letter_code
_entity_poly.pdbx_strand_id
1 'polypeptide(L)'
;MGTQTAAASDVAQHTPMMQQYLRIKAEHPGTLVFYRMGDFYELFFDDAEKAARLLDLTLTQRGASAGNPIKMAGVPHHAVEQYLAKLVKLGESVAICEQIGDPATSKGPVERKVVRVVTPGTLTDAALLSDKSDVFLLAMCVAHNRRGIATSVGLAWLNLASGALRLAEVAPDQVAAALERIDPAEILVADTAADSASWTPPTGARALTRVPAWHFDVASGTQRLCDQLEVAGLDGFGAHSLTCACGAAGALLLYAAATQGQQLRHVRSLKVEYESEYIGLDLATRRNLEITQTLRGTESPTLCSLLDTCCTTMGSRLLRHWLHHPPRESAVAQSRQQANGALLEAPASADLDSLRGALRCISDIERITGRLALLSARPRDLSSLRDTFIALPELRARLAAVSSNAESLARIDASLEPPQACVELLTRAIAPEPAAMVRDGGVIARGYDAELDELRDISENCGQFLIDLETRERARTGIGSLRVEYNKVHGFYIEVTRGQTDKVPDDYRRRQTLKNAERYITPELKTFEDKALSAQERALARERSLYDALLQALLPFIPDCQRVASALAELDLLAAFAERARALDWVAPSFSLEAGIEIEQGRHPVVEAQVEQFIANDCTLTAERKLLLITGPNMGGKSTFMRQTALIALLAYVGSYVPARRAAFGPIDRIFTRIGAADDLAGGRSTFMVEMTEAAAILNDATPQSLVLMDEIGRGTSTFDGLALAWAIARHLLAHNGCHTLFATHYFELTQLPAEFPQAANVHLSAVEHGHGIVFLHAVNEGPANQSYGLQVAQLAGVPNAVIRAARKHLAYLEQQSAGQPAPQLDLFAAPPPLLLEDADDEPHAANESPAMQALVERLRGIDPNDLRPREALDLLYELHELAAAPDADH
;
A
#
# COMPACT_ATOMS: atom_id res chain seq x y z
N MET A 1 -31.21 -35.54 0.56
CA MET A 1 -32.40 -35.29 -0.33
C MET A 1 -33.54 -34.57 0.38
N GLY A 2 -33.58 -34.42 1.69
CA GLY A 2 -34.69 -33.77 2.42
C GLY A 2 -34.62 -32.27 2.60
N THR A 3 -33.45 -31.66 2.50
CA THR A 3 -33.23 -30.20 2.71
C THR A 3 -33.39 -29.33 1.46
N GLN A 4 -33.21 -29.88 0.26
CA GLN A 4 -33.43 -29.13 -1.00
C GLN A 4 -34.91 -28.97 -1.37
N THR A 5 -35.79 -29.87 -0.94
CA THR A 5 -37.21 -29.80 -1.23
C THR A 5 -37.98 -28.81 -0.33
N ALA A 6 -37.53 -28.58 0.91
CA ALA A 6 -38.14 -27.58 1.80
C ALA A 6 -37.80 -26.13 1.35
N ALA A 7 -36.57 -25.87 0.90
CA ALA A 7 -36.16 -24.55 0.40
C ALA A 7 -36.88 -24.15 -0.91
N ALA A 8 -37.18 -25.14 -1.78
CA ALA A 8 -37.91 -24.86 -3.05
C ALA A 8 -39.39 -24.50 -2.85
N SER A 9 -40.04 -25.03 -1.83
CA SER A 9 -41.47 -24.74 -1.50
C SER A 9 -41.65 -23.34 -0.90
N ASP A 10 -40.61 -22.84 -0.18
CA ASP A 10 -40.65 -21.53 0.47
C ASP A 10 -40.48 -20.40 -0.57
N VAL A 11 -39.58 -20.59 -1.57
CA VAL A 11 -39.36 -19.62 -2.64
C VAL A 11 -40.61 -19.39 -3.50
N ALA A 12 -41.47 -20.41 -3.69
CA ALA A 12 -42.68 -20.29 -4.50
C ALA A 12 -43.75 -19.33 -3.93
N GLN A 13 -43.71 -19.04 -2.63
CA GLN A 13 -44.64 -18.12 -1.95
C GLN A 13 -44.28 -16.65 -2.15
N HIS A 14 -43.09 -16.35 -2.67
CA HIS A 14 -42.62 -15.00 -2.90
C HIS A 14 -43.09 -14.44 -4.27
N THR A 15 -43.09 -13.11 -4.40
CA THR A 15 -43.37 -12.45 -5.70
C THR A 15 -42.30 -12.86 -6.74
N PRO A 16 -42.62 -12.88 -8.05
CA PRO A 16 -41.69 -13.32 -9.10
C PRO A 16 -40.32 -12.63 -9.04
N MET A 17 -40.26 -11.36 -8.70
CA MET A 17 -39.06 -10.60 -8.52
C MET A 17 -38.24 -11.10 -7.29
N MET A 18 -38.89 -11.32 -6.16
CA MET A 18 -38.25 -11.85 -4.96
C MET A 18 -37.78 -13.30 -5.16
N GLN A 19 -38.51 -14.10 -5.93
CA GLN A 19 -38.08 -15.45 -6.31
C GLN A 19 -36.76 -15.39 -7.10
N GLN A 20 -36.62 -14.44 -8.04
CA GLN A 20 -35.39 -14.25 -8.78
C GLN A 20 -34.22 -13.80 -7.86
N TYR A 21 -34.49 -12.84 -6.96
CA TYR A 21 -33.49 -12.39 -5.98
C TYR A 21 -33.04 -13.53 -5.06
N LEU A 22 -33.96 -14.28 -4.50
CA LEU A 22 -33.64 -15.39 -3.57
C LEU A 22 -32.87 -16.52 -4.25
N ARG A 23 -33.12 -16.80 -5.56
CA ARG A 23 -32.31 -17.77 -6.32
C ARG A 23 -30.87 -17.29 -6.44
N ILE A 24 -30.67 -16.03 -6.83
CA ILE A 24 -29.33 -15.41 -6.91
C ILE A 24 -28.66 -15.44 -5.53
N LYS A 25 -29.38 -15.09 -4.47
CA LYS A 25 -28.86 -15.10 -3.11
C LYS A 25 -28.45 -16.52 -2.64
N ALA A 26 -29.17 -17.53 -3.05
CA ALA A 26 -28.84 -18.93 -2.75
C ALA A 26 -27.54 -19.38 -3.44
N GLU A 27 -27.21 -18.83 -4.60
CA GLU A 27 -25.94 -19.07 -5.28
C GLU A 27 -24.77 -18.29 -4.62
N HIS A 28 -25.07 -17.19 -3.90
CA HIS A 28 -24.11 -16.31 -3.24
C HIS A 28 -24.44 -16.05 -1.76
N PRO A 29 -24.49 -17.08 -0.90
CA PRO A 29 -25.05 -16.97 0.46
C PRO A 29 -24.27 -16.01 1.37
N GLY A 30 -22.96 -15.94 1.25
CA GLY A 30 -22.08 -15.08 2.05
C GLY A 30 -21.85 -13.68 1.50
N THR A 31 -22.35 -13.38 0.29
CA THR A 31 -22.05 -12.16 -0.48
C THR A 31 -23.24 -11.20 -0.47
N LEU A 32 -23.03 -9.92 -0.30
CA LEU A 32 -24.07 -8.90 -0.44
C LEU A 32 -24.52 -8.82 -1.90
N VAL A 33 -25.84 -8.89 -2.16
CA VAL A 33 -26.37 -8.85 -3.53
C VAL A 33 -26.87 -7.44 -3.86
N PHE A 34 -26.17 -6.75 -4.76
CA PHE A 34 -26.59 -5.48 -5.32
C PHE A 34 -27.49 -5.74 -6.54
N TYR A 35 -28.78 -5.65 -6.35
CA TYR A 35 -29.79 -6.03 -7.33
C TYR A 35 -30.29 -4.79 -8.09
N ARG A 36 -29.98 -4.69 -9.39
CA ARG A 36 -30.32 -3.53 -10.22
C ARG A 36 -31.83 -3.31 -10.36
N MET A 37 -32.31 -2.14 -9.95
CA MET A 37 -33.70 -1.69 -10.12
C MET A 37 -33.73 -0.21 -10.57
N GLY A 38 -33.88 0.02 -11.87
CA GLY A 38 -33.82 1.37 -12.42
C GLY A 38 -32.48 2.06 -12.14
N ASP A 39 -32.53 3.21 -11.44
CA ASP A 39 -31.33 3.99 -11.09
C ASP A 39 -30.67 3.60 -9.76
N PHE A 40 -31.14 2.51 -9.14
CA PHE A 40 -30.61 2.02 -7.88
C PHE A 40 -30.17 0.57 -7.97
N TYR A 41 -29.22 0.21 -7.09
CA TYR A 41 -28.99 -1.14 -6.63
C TYR A 41 -29.70 -1.33 -5.29
N GLU A 42 -30.69 -2.22 -5.28
CA GLU A 42 -31.48 -2.51 -4.10
C GLU A 42 -30.93 -3.76 -3.41
N LEU A 43 -30.88 -3.73 -2.10
CA LEU A 43 -30.58 -4.87 -1.24
C LEU A 43 -31.84 -5.23 -0.47
N PHE A 44 -32.03 -6.52 -0.19
CA PHE A 44 -33.22 -7.01 0.48
C PHE A 44 -32.90 -7.87 1.68
N PHE A 45 -33.85 -7.98 2.62
CA PHE A 45 -33.80 -8.81 3.82
C PHE A 45 -32.51 -8.58 4.65
N ASP A 46 -31.78 -9.65 4.99
CA ASP A 46 -30.56 -9.60 5.80
C ASP A 46 -29.44 -8.77 5.15
N ASP A 47 -29.36 -8.79 3.80
CA ASP A 47 -28.39 -7.97 3.07
C ASP A 47 -28.68 -6.48 3.25
N ALA A 48 -29.95 -6.09 3.29
CA ALA A 48 -30.35 -4.70 3.52
C ALA A 48 -29.98 -4.24 4.94
N GLU A 49 -30.23 -5.08 5.96
CA GLU A 49 -29.87 -4.77 7.35
C GLU A 49 -28.35 -4.66 7.52
N LYS A 50 -27.61 -5.60 6.93
CA LYS A 50 -26.15 -5.61 6.97
C LYS A 50 -25.57 -4.38 6.28
N ALA A 51 -26.04 -4.07 5.07
CA ALA A 51 -25.58 -2.90 4.31
C ALA A 51 -25.96 -1.58 4.98
N ALA A 52 -27.16 -1.46 5.53
CA ALA A 52 -27.60 -0.28 6.27
C ALA A 52 -26.67 0.03 7.45
N ARG A 53 -26.28 -1.00 8.20
CA ARG A 53 -25.34 -0.88 9.33
C ARG A 53 -23.91 -0.51 8.90
N LEU A 54 -23.40 -1.12 7.81
CA LEU A 54 -22.03 -0.94 7.37
C LEU A 54 -21.80 0.36 6.60
N LEU A 55 -22.82 0.84 5.89
CA LEU A 55 -22.75 1.98 4.97
C LEU A 55 -23.49 3.22 5.48
N ASP A 56 -24.14 3.11 6.66
CA ASP A 56 -25.03 4.16 7.20
C ASP A 56 -26.17 4.53 6.24
N LEU A 57 -26.79 3.49 5.64
CA LEU A 57 -27.93 3.67 4.73
C LEU A 57 -29.25 3.62 5.50
N THR A 58 -30.23 4.37 5.01
CA THR A 58 -31.60 4.32 5.54
C THR A 58 -32.23 2.96 5.22
N LEU A 59 -32.58 2.19 6.24
CA LEU A 59 -33.35 0.97 6.09
C LEU A 59 -34.83 1.32 5.90
N THR A 60 -35.41 0.88 4.82
CA THR A 60 -36.84 1.11 4.49
C THR A 60 -37.57 -0.21 4.42
N GLN A 61 -38.91 -0.13 4.46
CA GLN A 61 -39.80 -1.29 4.27
C GLN A 61 -40.82 -0.97 3.17
N ARG A 62 -40.90 -1.82 2.16
CA ARG A 62 -41.81 -1.62 1.04
C ARG A 62 -42.48 -2.92 0.60
N GLY A 63 -43.79 -3.01 0.78
CA GLY A 63 -44.56 -4.18 0.41
C GLY A 63 -44.33 -5.36 1.37
N ALA A 64 -44.97 -6.48 1.04
CA ALA A 64 -44.82 -7.74 1.76
C ALA A 64 -44.61 -8.90 0.76
N SER A 65 -43.84 -9.88 1.14
CA SER A 65 -43.61 -11.12 0.39
C SER A 65 -43.65 -12.30 1.34
N ALA A 66 -44.36 -13.36 1.02
CA ALA A 66 -44.64 -14.49 1.91
C ALA A 66 -45.17 -14.06 3.30
N GLY A 67 -45.99 -13.00 3.36
CA GLY A 67 -46.60 -12.49 4.60
C GLY A 67 -45.72 -11.60 5.46
N ASN A 68 -44.44 -11.42 5.14
CA ASN A 68 -43.49 -10.58 5.88
C ASN A 68 -43.18 -9.27 5.13
N PRO A 69 -43.00 -8.13 5.83
CA PRO A 69 -42.54 -6.89 5.20
C PRO A 69 -41.13 -7.06 4.60
N ILE A 70 -40.95 -6.52 3.39
CA ILE A 70 -39.63 -6.57 2.71
C ILE A 70 -38.79 -5.42 3.23
N LYS A 71 -37.75 -5.72 4.00
CA LYS A 71 -36.71 -4.77 4.38
C LYS A 71 -35.83 -4.51 3.16
N MET A 72 -35.53 -3.25 2.89
CA MET A 72 -34.73 -2.86 1.74
C MET A 72 -33.85 -1.66 2.04
N ALA A 73 -32.70 -1.61 1.40
CA ALA A 73 -31.79 -0.48 1.37
C ALA A 73 -31.29 -0.28 -0.07
N GLY A 74 -31.13 0.95 -0.51
CA GLY A 74 -30.78 1.25 -1.89
C GLY A 74 -29.52 2.09 -2.00
N VAL A 75 -28.69 1.75 -2.98
CA VAL A 75 -27.49 2.50 -3.37
C VAL A 75 -27.71 3.07 -4.77
N PRO A 76 -27.55 4.40 -4.97
CA PRO A 76 -27.67 4.98 -6.30
C PRO A 76 -26.63 4.40 -7.27
N HIS A 77 -27.06 4.04 -8.47
CA HIS A 77 -26.17 3.42 -9.48
C HIS A 77 -24.94 4.28 -9.80
N HIS A 78 -25.11 5.61 -9.91
CA HIS A 78 -24.03 6.52 -10.22
C HIS A 78 -23.00 6.66 -9.09
N ALA A 79 -23.35 6.30 -7.86
CA ALA A 79 -22.48 6.38 -6.67
C ALA A 79 -21.97 5.00 -6.19
N VAL A 80 -22.31 3.92 -6.89
CA VAL A 80 -22.04 2.53 -6.46
C VAL A 80 -20.57 2.29 -6.12
N GLU A 81 -19.63 2.86 -6.89
CA GLU A 81 -18.18 2.68 -6.68
C GLU A 81 -17.74 3.13 -5.29
N GLN A 82 -18.30 4.23 -4.76
CA GLN A 82 -17.96 4.73 -3.41
C GLN A 82 -18.43 3.78 -2.30
N TYR A 83 -19.59 3.16 -2.49
CA TYR A 83 -20.14 2.20 -1.54
C TYR A 83 -19.40 0.86 -1.61
N LEU A 84 -19.05 0.41 -2.82
CA LEU A 84 -18.20 -0.76 -3.01
C LEU A 84 -16.83 -0.59 -2.32
N ALA A 85 -16.19 0.59 -2.48
CA ALA A 85 -14.92 0.87 -1.83
C ALA A 85 -14.99 0.74 -0.30
N LYS A 86 -16.09 1.20 0.31
CA LYS A 86 -16.30 1.06 1.76
C LYS A 86 -16.49 -0.40 2.18
N LEU A 87 -17.31 -1.17 1.46
CA LEU A 87 -17.58 -2.57 1.77
C LEU A 87 -16.34 -3.44 1.63
N VAL A 88 -15.59 -3.26 0.55
CA VAL A 88 -14.35 -3.99 0.31
C VAL A 88 -13.30 -3.72 1.40
N LYS A 89 -13.15 -2.45 1.84
CA LYS A 89 -12.26 -2.11 2.96
C LYS A 89 -12.66 -2.77 4.29
N LEU A 90 -13.95 -3.09 4.43
CA LEU A 90 -14.47 -3.85 5.59
C LEU A 90 -14.35 -5.38 5.40
N GLY A 91 -13.74 -5.85 4.31
CA GLY A 91 -13.58 -7.27 4.01
C GLY A 91 -14.83 -7.93 3.42
N GLU A 92 -15.83 -7.16 3.01
CA GLU A 92 -17.09 -7.69 2.46
C GLU A 92 -17.03 -7.89 0.95
N SER A 93 -17.71 -8.94 0.47
CA SER A 93 -17.88 -9.25 -0.94
C SER A 93 -19.26 -8.85 -1.45
N VAL A 94 -19.34 -8.38 -2.70
CA VAL A 94 -20.56 -7.88 -3.32
C VAL A 94 -20.80 -8.50 -4.69
N ALA A 95 -21.95 -9.15 -4.89
CA ALA A 95 -22.41 -9.64 -6.19
C ALA A 95 -23.21 -8.55 -6.91
N ILE A 96 -22.76 -8.13 -8.07
CA ILE A 96 -23.41 -7.10 -8.89
C ILE A 96 -24.32 -7.78 -9.89
N CYS A 97 -25.64 -7.53 -9.75
CA CYS A 97 -26.68 -8.04 -10.65
C CYS A 97 -27.19 -6.95 -11.59
N GLU A 98 -27.02 -7.16 -12.89
CA GLU A 98 -27.51 -6.28 -13.94
C GLU A 98 -28.74 -6.87 -14.63
N GLN A 99 -29.53 -5.99 -15.23
CA GLN A 99 -30.68 -6.32 -16.06
C GLN A 99 -30.17 -6.82 -17.42
N ILE A 100 -30.72 -7.96 -17.87
CA ILE A 100 -30.41 -8.55 -19.17
C ILE A 100 -31.66 -8.48 -20.04
N GLY A 101 -31.53 -7.91 -21.24
CA GLY A 101 -32.64 -7.72 -22.18
C GLY A 101 -33.28 -6.32 -22.09
N ASP A 102 -34.17 -6.07 -23.02
CA ASP A 102 -34.90 -4.80 -23.14
C ASP A 102 -36.16 -4.80 -22.27
N PRO A 103 -36.34 -3.86 -21.31
CA PRO A 103 -37.55 -3.73 -20.51
C PRO A 103 -38.81 -3.54 -21.33
N ALA A 104 -38.70 -2.93 -22.53
CA ALA A 104 -39.86 -2.63 -23.39
C ALA A 104 -40.41 -3.89 -24.09
N THR A 105 -39.60 -4.94 -24.27
CA THR A 105 -39.98 -6.19 -24.97
C THR A 105 -40.27 -7.35 -24.02
N SER A 106 -39.99 -7.22 -22.73
CA SER A 106 -40.16 -8.27 -21.72
C SER A 106 -41.63 -8.46 -21.30
N LYS A 107 -42.16 -9.69 -21.41
CA LYS A 107 -43.49 -10.09 -20.91
C LYS A 107 -43.45 -10.52 -19.43
N GLY A 108 -42.76 -9.80 -18.56
CA GLY A 108 -42.62 -10.14 -17.15
C GLY A 108 -41.51 -9.34 -16.47
N PRO A 109 -41.06 -9.70 -15.24
CA PRO A 109 -39.89 -9.08 -14.64
C PRO A 109 -38.69 -9.31 -15.56
N VAL A 110 -37.96 -8.24 -15.91
CA VAL A 110 -36.73 -8.33 -16.69
C VAL A 110 -35.78 -9.28 -15.99
N GLU A 111 -35.15 -10.16 -16.74
CA GLU A 111 -34.16 -11.09 -16.22
C GLU A 111 -32.94 -10.33 -15.65
N ARG A 112 -32.44 -10.79 -14.51
CA ARG A 112 -31.24 -10.25 -13.89
C ARG A 112 -30.25 -11.37 -13.62
N LYS A 113 -28.99 -11.08 -13.88
CA LYS A 113 -27.89 -12.04 -13.70
C LYS A 113 -26.73 -11.36 -12.98
N VAL A 114 -26.01 -12.11 -12.15
CA VAL A 114 -24.73 -11.66 -11.60
C VAL A 114 -23.75 -11.54 -12.75
N VAL A 115 -23.29 -10.32 -13.01
CA VAL A 115 -22.28 -10.03 -14.04
C VAL A 115 -20.88 -10.10 -13.47
N ARG A 116 -20.71 -9.82 -12.17
CA ARG A 116 -19.44 -9.81 -11.48
C ARG A 116 -19.65 -9.91 -9.97
N VAL A 117 -18.67 -10.55 -9.28
CA VAL A 117 -18.56 -10.51 -7.82
C VAL A 117 -17.31 -9.71 -7.47
N VAL A 118 -17.48 -8.64 -6.71
CA VAL A 118 -16.38 -7.79 -6.23
C VAL A 118 -15.99 -8.29 -4.84
N THR A 119 -14.73 -8.71 -4.69
CA THR A 119 -14.17 -9.18 -3.42
C THR A 119 -12.89 -8.42 -3.09
N PRO A 120 -12.39 -8.43 -1.85
CA PRO A 120 -11.16 -7.73 -1.49
C PRO A 120 -9.95 -8.08 -2.37
N GLY A 121 -9.83 -9.34 -2.82
CA GLY A 121 -8.72 -9.83 -3.63
C GLY A 121 -8.91 -9.73 -5.15
N THR A 122 -10.13 -9.40 -5.64
CA THR A 122 -10.45 -9.41 -7.08
C THR A 122 -10.78 -8.03 -7.65
N LEU A 123 -10.17 -6.98 -7.08
CA LEU A 123 -10.38 -5.60 -7.52
C LEU A 123 -9.65 -5.28 -8.82
N THR A 124 -10.34 -4.60 -9.73
CA THR A 124 -9.78 -4.13 -11.01
C THR A 124 -10.15 -2.68 -11.31
N ASP A 125 -11.19 -2.15 -10.68
CA ASP A 125 -11.63 -0.76 -10.86
C ASP A 125 -10.65 0.22 -10.25
N ALA A 126 -10.24 1.23 -11.02
CA ALA A 126 -9.32 2.27 -10.56
C ALA A 126 -9.81 3.02 -9.30
N ALA A 127 -11.12 3.24 -9.18
CA ALA A 127 -11.70 3.92 -8.03
C ALA A 127 -11.64 3.11 -6.71
N LEU A 128 -11.43 1.79 -6.80
CA LEU A 128 -11.38 0.88 -5.66
C LEU A 128 -9.95 0.51 -5.24
N LEU A 129 -8.99 0.71 -6.13
CA LEU A 129 -7.58 0.38 -5.93
C LEU A 129 -6.81 1.60 -5.41
N SER A 130 -5.90 1.38 -4.46
CA SER A 130 -4.88 2.38 -4.14
C SER A 130 -3.92 2.51 -5.32
N ASP A 131 -3.54 3.74 -5.68
CA ASP A 131 -2.68 3.98 -6.84
C ASP A 131 -1.28 3.36 -6.69
N LYS A 132 -0.74 3.37 -5.47
CA LYS A 132 0.65 3.02 -5.17
C LYS A 132 0.83 1.64 -4.50
N SER A 133 -0.23 0.84 -4.39
CA SER A 133 -0.16 -0.50 -3.80
C SER A 133 -0.85 -1.54 -4.67
N ASP A 134 -0.31 -2.76 -4.62
CA ASP A 134 -0.90 -3.93 -5.25
C ASP A 134 -1.95 -4.57 -4.36
N VAL A 135 -2.89 -5.27 -4.98
CA VAL A 135 -3.88 -6.09 -4.30
C VAL A 135 -3.70 -7.53 -4.76
N PHE A 136 -3.41 -8.41 -3.81
CA PHE A 136 -3.20 -9.82 -4.11
C PHE A 136 -4.36 -10.67 -3.60
N LEU A 137 -4.83 -11.57 -4.48
CA LEU A 137 -5.62 -12.73 -4.13
C LEU A 137 -4.65 -13.91 -3.94
N LEU A 138 -4.74 -14.60 -2.79
CA LEU A 138 -3.88 -15.74 -2.48
C LEU A 138 -4.71 -17.00 -2.25
N ALA A 139 -4.23 -18.15 -2.68
CA ALA A 139 -4.78 -19.46 -2.35
C ALA A 139 -3.74 -20.32 -1.64
N MET A 140 -4.17 -21.10 -0.65
CA MET A 140 -3.32 -21.99 0.12
C MET A 140 -3.80 -23.44 0.01
N CYS A 141 -2.88 -24.34 -0.35
CA CYS A 141 -3.11 -25.78 -0.38
C CYS A 141 -2.12 -26.48 0.57
N VAL A 142 -2.61 -27.28 1.50
CA VAL A 142 -1.78 -27.92 2.53
C VAL A 142 -1.58 -29.39 2.22
N ALA A 143 -0.31 -29.81 2.14
CA ALA A 143 0.05 -31.23 2.09
C ALA A 143 0.09 -31.81 3.49
N HIS A 144 -0.48 -33.01 3.65
CA HIS A 144 -0.45 -33.73 4.91
C HIS A 144 0.23 -35.11 4.74
N ASN A 145 0.99 -35.51 5.73
CA ASN A 145 1.52 -36.85 5.76
C ASN A 145 0.40 -37.86 6.16
N ARG A 146 0.73 -39.16 6.15
CA ARG A 146 -0.22 -40.22 6.52
C ARG A 146 -0.77 -40.13 7.96
N ARG A 147 -0.16 -39.32 8.82
CA ARG A 147 -0.59 -39.04 10.20
C ARG A 147 -1.41 -37.78 10.33
N GLY A 148 -1.75 -37.10 9.22
CA GLY A 148 -2.50 -35.88 9.23
C GLY A 148 -1.69 -34.61 9.59
N ILE A 149 -0.35 -34.70 9.72
CA ILE A 149 0.50 -33.56 10.05
C ILE A 149 0.83 -32.80 8.75
N ALA A 150 0.68 -31.49 8.75
CA ALA A 150 1.06 -30.62 7.62
C ALA A 150 2.58 -30.72 7.38
N THR A 151 2.98 -30.98 6.14
CA THR A 151 4.39 -31.15 5.73
C THR A 151 4.88 -30.04 4.83
N SER A 152 3.99 -29.49 4.00
CA SER A 152 4.27 -28.38 3.08
C SER A 152 2.99 -27.61 2.82
N VAL A 153 3.12 -26.33 2.53
CA VAL A 153 2.01 -25.45 2.16
C VAL A 153 2.32 -24.82 0.81
N GLY A 154 1.52 -25.15 -0.19
CA GLY A 154 1.56 -24.53 -1.50
C GLY A 154 0.81 -23.21 -1.48
N LEU A 155 1.47 -22.16 -1.91
CA LEU A 155 0.95 -20.81 -2.06
C LEU A 155 0.86 -20.44 -3.53
N ALA A 156 -0.26 -19.89 -3.94
CA ALA A 156 -0.42 -19.25 -5.24
C ALA A 156 -1.05 -17.88 -5.04
N TRP A 157 -0.48 -16.84 -5.63
CA TRP A 157 -1.06 -15.50 -5.54
C TRP A 157 -1.05 -14.77 -6.88
N LEU A 158 -2.09 -13.99 -7.07
CA LEU A 158 -2.38 -13.29 -8.31
C LEU A 158 -2.66 -11.82 -8.01
N ASN A 159 -1.97 -10.93 -8.72
CA ASN A 159 -2.43 -9.57 -8.90
C ASN A 159 -3.35 -9.52 -10.12
N LEU A 160 -4.64 -9.43 -9.90
CA LEU A 160 -5.62 -9.46 -10.98
C LEU A 160 -5.54 -8.22 -11.88
N ALA A 161 -5.08 -7.09 -11.37
CA ALA A 161 -4.98 -5.86 -12.15
C ALA A 161 -3.81 -5.89 -13.16
N SER A 162 -2.72 -6.61 -12.86
CA SER A 162 -1.55 -6.76 -13.74
C SER A 162 -1.49 -8.11 -14.46
N GLY A 163 -2.15 -9.15 -13.92
CA GLY A 163 -2.05 -10.52 -14.39
C GLY A 163 -0.83 -11.29 -13.89
N ALA A 164 -0.09 -10.74 -12.92
CA ALA A 164 1.09 -11.39 -12.36
C ALA A 164 0.69 -12.55 -11.45
N LEU A 165 0.99 -13.78 -11.88
CA LEU A 165 0.76 -15.02 -11.13
C LEU A 165 2.09 -15.56 -10.59
N ARG A 166 2.11 -15.91 -9.30
CA ARG A 166 3.29 -16.44 -8.64
C ARG A 166 2.95 -17.67 -7.80
N LEU A 167 3.92 -18.57 -7.67
CA LEU A 167 3.84 -19.80 -6.87
C LEU A 167 5.01 -19.91 -5.91
N ALA A 168 4.76 -20.48 -4.73
CA ALA A 168 5.78 -20.95 -3.81
C ALA A 168 5.29 -22.18 -3.03
N GLU A 169 6.21 -23.01 -2.57
CA GLU A 169 5.95 -23.99 -1.51
C GLU A 169 6.85 -23.70 -0.32
N VAL A 170 6.23 -23.61 0.86
CA VAL A 170 6.92 -23.25 2.10
C VAL A 170 6.60 -24.24 3.21
N ALA A 171 7.47 -24.33 4.22
CA ALA A 171 7.19 -25.10 5.42
C ALA A 171 6.03 -24.46 6.22
N PRO A 172 5.25 -25.24 6.98
CA PRO A 172 4.09 -24.71 7.72
C PRO A 172 4.41 -23.58 8.72
N ASP A 173 5.60 -23.57 9.29
CA ASP A 173 6.12 -22.54 10.21
C ASP A 173 6.52 -21.24 9.49
N GLN A 174 6.84 -21.30 8.19
CA GLN A 174 7.21 -20.17 7.36
C GLN A 174 6.01 -19.44 6.73
N VAL A 175 4.80 -20.03 6.80
CA VAL A 175 3.61 -19.45 6.17
C VAL A 175 3.30 -18.04 6.68
N ALA A 176 3.46 -17.79 7.98
CA ALA A 176 3.21 -16.46 8.55
C ALA A 176 4.11 -15.39 7.92
N ALA A 177 5.40 -15.67 7.77
CA ALA A 177 6.37 -14.77 7.13
C ALA A 177 6.05 -14.55 5.64
N ALA A 178 5.66 -15.61 4.93
CA ALA A 178 5.24 -15.51 3.53
C ALA A 178 3.98 -14.66 3.36
N LEU A 179 2.96 -14.82 4.23
CA LEU A 179 1.74 -14.01 4.20
C LEU A 179 2.00 -12.52 4.49
N GLU A 180 2.93 -12.23 5.40
CA GLU A 180 3.33 -10.83 5.66
C GLU A 180 4.11 -10.22 4.49
N ARG A 181 4.95 -11.03 3.82
CA ARG A 181 5.69 -10.58 2.63
C ARG A 181 4.77 -10.29 1.46
N ILE A 182 3.78 -11.16 1.21
CA ILE A 182 2.84 -11.06 0.09
C ILE A 182 1.76 -10.02 0.38
N ASP A 183 1.35 -9.91 1.64
CA ASP A 183 0.26 -9.05 2.14
C ASP A 183 -1.04 -9.20 1.33
N PRO A 184 -1.62 -10.42 1.25
CA PRO A 184 -2.81 -10.66 0.47
C PRO A 184 -4.05 -10.00 1.08
N ALA A 185 -4.86 -9.37 0.23
CA ALA A 185 -6.14 -8.77 0.64
C ALA A 185 -7.21 -9.85 0.90
N GLU A 186 -7.09 -11.01 0.25
CA GLU A 186 -8.01 -12.13 0.39
C GLU A 186 -7.26 -13.45 0.28
N ILE A 187 -7.62 -14.42 1.11
CA ILE A 187 -7.01 -15.74 1.16
C ILE A 187 -8.08 -16.81 0.91
N LEU A 188 -7.84 -17.67 -0.09
CA LEU A 188 -8.67 -18.81 -0.41
C LEU A 188 -8.16 -20.07 0.31
N VAL A 189 -9.05 -20.76 0.98
CA VAL A 189 -8.78 -22.05 1.64
C VAL A 189 -9.84 -23.09 1.29
N ALA A 190 -9.49 -24.36 1.36
CA ALA A 190 -10.43 -25.44 1.14
C ALA A 190 -11.49 -25.47 2.24
N ASP A 191 -12.75 -25.66 1.86
CA ASP A 191 -13.85 -25.91 2.76
C ASP A 191 -13.79 -27.39 3.22
N THR A 192 -13.09 -27.60 4.33
CA THR A 192 -12.95 -28.90 4.99
C THR A 192 -13.70 -28.86 6.31
N ALA A 193 -14.30 -30.00 6.70
CA ALA A 193 -14.99 -30.09 7.99
C ALA A 193 -14.03 -29.69 9.13
N ALA A 194 -14.50 -28.84 10.04
CA ALA A 194 -13.71 -28.20 11.09
C ALA A 194 -12.92 -29.21 12.01
N ASP A 195 -13.34 -30.46 12.06
CA ASP A 195 -12.75 -31.49 12.94
C ASP A 195 -11.52 -32.20 12.34
N SER A 196 -11.16 -31.92 11.07
CA SER A 196 -10.06 -32.62 10.37
C SER A 196 -8.76 -31.83 10.23
N ALA A 197 -8.73 -30.56 10.61
CA ALA A 197 -7.56 -29.71 10.40
C ALA A 197 -6.60 -29.79 11.59
N SER A 198 -5.49 -30.48 11.43
CA SER A 198 -4.38 -30.53 12.40
C SER A 198 -3.53 -29.22 12.38
N TRP A 199 -3.77 -28.32 11.41
CA TRP A 199 -3.07 -27.06 11.24
C TRP A 199 -4.04 -25.96 10.83
N THR A 200 -3.97 -24.82 11.52
CA THR A 200 -4.81 -23.64 11.23
C THR A 200 -3.94 -22.57 10.57
N PRO A 201 -4.34 -22.03 9.39
CA PRO A 201 -3.56 -20.99 8.74
C PRO A 201 -3.48 -19.72 9.59
N PRO A 202 -2.28 -19.10 9.72
CA PRO A 202 -2.09 -17.86 10.47
C PRO A 202 -2.56 -16.65 9.67
N THR A 203 -3.86 -16.57 9.36
CA THR A 203 -4.42 -15.57 8.45
C THR A 203 -4.57 -14.16 9.08
N GLY A 204 -4.52 -14.04 10.40
CA GLY A 204 -4.72 -12.76 11.08
C GLY A 204 -6.11 -12.18 10.83
N ALA A 205 -6.18 -10.88 10.58
CA ALA A 205 -7.42 -10.14 10.27
C ALA A 205 -7.76 -10.10 8.77
N ARG A 206 -7.02 -10.84 7.92
CA ARG A 206 -7.25 -10.86 6.46
C ARG A 206 -8.56 -11.55 6.10
N ALA A 207 -9.18 -11.11 4.98
CA ALA A 207 -10.38 -11.74 4.47
C ALA A 207 -10.12 -13.21 4.09
N LEU A 208 -10.87 -14.14 4.69
CA LEU A 208 -10.75 -15.57 4.45
C LEU A 208 -11.99 -16.07 3.70
N THR A 209 -11.78 -16.61 2.50
CA THR A 209 -12.83 -17.17 1.66
C THR A 209 -12.67 -18.69 1.57
N ARG A 210 -13.70 -19.44 1.98
CA ARG A 210 -13.74 -20.89 1.86
C ARG A 210 -14.33 -21.29 0.52
N VAL A 211 -13.61 -22.14 -0.21
CA VAL A 211 -14.07 -22.69 -1.50
C VAL A 211 -14.04 -24.20 -1.46
N PRO A 212 -14.85 -24.90 -2.29
CA PRO A 212 -14.92 -26.36 -2.29
C PRO A 212 -13.55 -27.01 -2.39
N ALA A 213 -13.29 -28.05 -1.60
CA ALA A 213 -11.99 -28.73 -1.52
C ALA A 213 -11.50 -29.27 -2.88
N TRP A 214 -12.40 -29.66 -3.79
CA TRP A 214 -12.06 -30.15 -5.11
C TRP A 214 -11.42 -29.07 -6.02
N HIS A 215 -11.55 -27.77 -5.69
CA HIS A 215 -10.85 -26.70 -6.41
C HIS A 215 -9.32 -26.84 -6.28
N PHE A 216 -8.86 -27.42 -5.19
CA PHE A 216 -7.44 -27.61 -4.87
C PHE A 216 -6.87 -28.95 -5.37
N ASP A 217 -7.63 -29.68 -6.19
CA ASP A 217 -7.12 -30.92 -6.79
C ASP A 217 -5.89 -30.63 -7.66
N VAL A 218 -4.78 -31.29 -7.35
CA VAL A 218 -3.47 -31.03 -7.97
C VAL A 218 -3.47 -31.31 -9.46
N ALA A 219 -4.07 -32.43 -9.90
CA ALA A 219 -4.09 -32.80 -11.31
C ALA A 219 -4.89 -31.79 -12.15
N SER A 220 -6.09 -31.44 -11.65
CA SER A 220 -6.95 -30.42 -12.28
C SER A 220 -6.31 -29.02 -12.24
N GLY A 221 -5.59 -28.69 -11.17
CA GLY A 221 -4.88 -27.43 -11.02
C GLY A 221 -3.73 -27.29 -12.01
N THR A 222 -2.92 -28.35 -12.15
CA THR A 222 -1.83 -28.41 -13.13
C THR A 222 -2.36 -28.27 -14.56
N GLN A 223 -3.45 -29.00 -14.90
CA GLN A 223 -4.05 -28.90 -16.23
C GLN A 223 -4.58 -27.49 -16.51
N ARG A 224 -5.27 -26.86 -15.54
CA ARG A 224 -5.75 -25.47 -15.69
C ARG A 224 -4.61 -24.46 -15.88
N LEU A 225 -3.49 -24.64 -15.17
CA LEU A 225 -2.29 -23.81 -15.39
C LEU A 225 -1.75 -23.99 -16.80
N CYS A 226 -1.61 -25.22 -17.28
CA CYS A 226 -1.17 -25.50 -18.63
C CYS A 226 -2.11 -24.87 -19.68
N ASP A 227 -3.42 -25.02 -19.49
CA ASP A 227 -4.44 -24.45 -20.39
C ASP A 227 -4.41 -22.90 -20.35
N GLN A 228 -4.26 -22.31 -19.15
CA GLN A 228 -4.19 -20.85 -18.97
C GLN A 228 -2.95 -20.24 -19.61
N LEU A 229 -1.81 -20.91 -19.50
CA LEU A 229 -0.52 -20.47 -20.03
C LEU A 229 -0.27 -20.91 -21.47
N GLU A 230 -1.18 -21.72 -22.06
CA GLU A 230 -1.08 -22.28 -23.42
C GLU A 230 0.19 -23.13 -23.62
N VAL A 231 0.55 -23.95 -22.60
CA VAL A 231 1.76 -24.79 -22.59
C VAL A 231 1.45 -26.26 -22.38
N ALA A 232 2.34 -27.15 -22.85
CA ALA A 232 2.19 -28.58 -22.66
C ALA A 232 2.57 -29.09 -21.25
N GLY A 233 3.39 -28.32 -20.52
CA GLY A 233 3.87 -28.66 -19.20
C GLY A 233 4.48 -27.48 -18.47
N LEU A 234 4.71 -27.63 -17.16
CA LEU A 234 5.18 -26.56 -16.27
C LEU A 234 6.70 -26.60 -15.97
N ASP A 235 7.45 -27.49 -16.65
CA ASP A 235 8.88 -27.68 -16.43
C ASP A 235 9.67 -26.40 -16.73
N GLY A 236 9.31 -25.70 -17.81
CA GLY A 236 9.95 -24.44 -18.22
C GLY A 236 9.79 -23.29 -17.22
N PHE A 237 8.83 -23.41 -16.31
CA PHE A 237 8.61 -22.45 -15.22
C PHE A 237 9.22 -22.93 -13.88
N GLY A 238 9.78 -24.16 -13.82
CA GLY A 238 10.25 -24.77 -12.58
C GLY A 238 9.12 -25.20 -11.61
N ALA A 239 7.86 -25.23 -12.07
CA ALA A 239 6.70 -25.46 -11.23
C ALA A 239 6.23 -26.91 -11.16
N HIS A 240 6.79 -27.84 -11.94
CA HIS A 240 6.32 -29.21 -12.04
C HIS A 240 6.41 -30.00 -10.71
N SER A 241 7.40 -29.68 -9.85
CA SER A 241 7.58 -30.29 -8.53
C SER A 241 6.74 -29.67 -7.43
N LEU A 242 6.15 -28.50 -7.64
CA LEU A 242 5.38 -27.74 -6.67
C LEU A 242 3.90 -28.17 -6.67
N THR A 243 3.64 -29.40 -6.28
CA THR A 243 2.32 -30.03 -6.44
C THR A 243 1.22 -29.30 -5.67
N CYS A 244 1.48 -28.91 -4.41
CA CYS A 244 0.50 -28.18 -3.62
C CYS A 244 0.28 -26.75 -4.15
N ALA A 245 1.32 -26.08 -4.61
CA ALA A 245 1.20 -24.75 -5.20
C ALA A 245 0.40 -24.79 -6.53
N CYS A 246 0.57 -25.84 -7.35
CA CYS A 246 -0.26 -26.05 -8.54
C CYS A 246 -1.75 -26.26 -8.19
N GLY A 247 -2.05 -27.01 -7.13
CA GLY A 247 -3.42 -27.16 -6.63
C GLY A 247 -4.00 -25.81 -6.15
N ALA A 248 -3.22 -25.05 -5.38
CA ALA A 248 -3.60 -23.69 -4.97
C ALA A 248 -3.86 -22.77 -6.16
N ALA A 249 -2.99 -22.78 -7.19
CA ALA A 249 -3.17 -21.99 -8.40
C ALA A 249 -4.42 -22.37 -9.19
N GLY A 250 -4.74 -23.66 -9.24
CA GLY A 250 -5.98 -24.13 -9.84
C GLY A 250 -7.24 -23.58 -9.18
N ALA A 251 -7.27 -23.56 -7.85
CA ALA A 251 -8.35 -22.96 -7.08
C ALA A 251 -8.43 -21.44 -7.29
N LEU A 252 -7.29 -20.78 -7.28
CA LEU A 252 -7.16 -19.33 -7.47
C LEU A 252 -7.67 -18.89 -8.85
N LEU A 253 -7.24 -19.53 -9.94
CA LEU A 253 -7.68 -19.22 -11.30
C LEU A 253 -9.18 -19.47 -11.49
N LEU A 254 -9.70 -20.57 -10.94
CA LEU A 254 -11.12 -20.88 -11.01
C LEU A 254 -11.96 -19.82 -10.28
N TYR A 255 -11.54 -19.42 -9.09
CA TYR A 255 -12.22 -18.39 -8.30
C TYR A 255 -12.17 -17.02 -8.98
N ALA A 256 -10.99 -16.60 -9.45
CA ALA A 256 -10.83 -15.33 -10.13
C ALA A 256 -11.65 -15.24 -11.43
N ALA A 257 -11.66 -16.31 -12.24
CA ALA A 257 -12.49 -16.36 -13.46
C ALA A 257 -14.00 -16.33 -13.12
N ALA A 258 -14.43 -17.07 -12.11
CA ALA A 258 -15.83 -17.08 -11.68
C ALA A 258 -16.29 -15.71 -11.13
N THR A 259 -15.47 -15.02 -10.34
CA THR A 259 -15.80 -13.70 -9.78
C THR A 259 -15.84 -12.60 -10.86
N GLN A 260 -14.98 -12.66 -11.86
CA GLN A 260 -14.96 -11.69 -12.96
C GLN A 260 -15.99 -12.01 -14.05
N GLY A 261 -16.51 -13.24 -14.12
CA GLY A 261 -17.39 -13.69 -15.21
C GLY A 261 -16.72 -13.69 -16.59
N GLN A 262 -15.38 -13.66 -16.64
CA GLN A 262 -14.56 -13.53 -17.84
C GLN A 262 -13.32 -14.43 -17.77
N GLN A 263 -12.75 -14.73 -18.94
CA GLN A 263 -11.45 -15.39 -19.01
C GLN A 263 -10.32 -14.43 -18.61
N LEU A 264 -9.32 -14.94 -17.90
CA LEU A 264 -8.19 -14.16 -17.38
C LEU A 264 -7.07 -14.06 -18.44
N ARG A 265 -7.34 -13.50 -19.62
CA ARG A 265 -6.44 -13.52 -20.79
C ARG A 265 -5.10 -12.81 -20.58
N HIS A 266 -4.98 -11.97 -19.57
CA HIS A 266 -3.74 -11.26 -19.18
C HIS A 266 -2.86 -12.08 -18.23
N VAL A 267 -3.34 -13.19 -17.69
CA VAL A 267 -2.52 -14.11 -16.88
C VAL A 267 -1.80 -15.05 -17.85
N ARG A 268 -0.64 -14.63 -18.35
CA ARG A 268 0.13 -15.34 -19.40
C ARG A 268 1.52 -15.78 -18.93
N SER A 269 1.93 -15.42 -17.75
CA SER A 269 3.21 -15.79 -17.18
C SER A 269 3.03 -16.31 -15.75
N LEU A 270 3.90 -17.21 -15.39
CA LEU A 270 4.02 -17.79 -14.06
C LEU A 270 5.44 -17.60 -13.58
N LYS A 271 5.60 -17.09 -12.37
CA LYS A 271 6.89 -17.05 -11.69
C LYS A 271 6.86 -17.93 -10.45
N VAL A 272 7.79 -18.86 -10.36
CA VAL A 272 8.07 -19.58 -9.11
C VAL A 272 8.99 -18.71 -8.26
N GLU A 273 8.65 -18.51 -7.00
CA GLU A 273 9.50 -17.80 -6.04
C GLU A 273 10.10 -18.78 -5.03
N TYR A 274 11.40 -18.76 -4.92
CA TYR A 274 12.12 -19.47 -3.87
C TYR A 274 12.57 -18.47 -2.79
N GLU A 275 12.36 -18.81 -1.53
CA GLU A 275 12.78 -17.96 -0.42
C GLU A 275 14.30 -17.68 -0.46
N SER A 276 15.08 -18.63 -0.97
CA SER A 276 16.54 -18.49 -1.14
C SER A 276 16.98 -17.44 -2.15
N GLU A 277 16.08 -16.93 -3.02
CA GLU A 277 16.40 -15.86 -3.98
C GLU A 277 16.48 -14.49 -3.33
N TYR A 278 15.87 -14.33 -2.14
CA TYR A 278 15.73 -13.06 -1.46
C TYR A 278 16.45 -13.06 -0.11
N ILE A 279 16.86 -11.88 0.34
CA ILE A 279 17.30 -11.69 1.72
C ILE A 279 16.08 -11.88 2.62
N GLY A 280 16.15 -12.83 3.53
CA GLY A 280 15.08 -13.14 4.48
C GLY A 280 14.86 -11.96 5.43
N LEU A 281 13.62 -11.48 5.50
CA LEU A 281 13.16 -10.48 6.46
C LEU A 281 11.94 -11.05 7.17
N ASP A 282 12.04 -11.33 8.46
CA ASP A 282 10.89 -11.76 9.25
C ASP A 282 9.90 -10.62 9.51
N LEU A 283 8.75 -10.95 10.09
CA LEU A 283 7.71 -9.97 10.41
C LEU A 283 8.21 -8.85 11.33
N ALA A 284 8.93 -9.22 12.39
CA ALA A 284 9.48 -8.27 13.35
C ALA A 284 10.47 -7.31 12.66
N THR A 285 11.34 -7.83 11.80
CA THR A 285 12.31 -7.04 11.05
C THR A 285 11.65 -6.05 10.09
N ARG A 286 10.66 -6.49 9.31
CA ARG A 286 9.92 -5.58 8.39
C ARG A 286 9.28 -4.41 9.13
N ARG A 287 8.68 -4.70 10.28
CA ARG A 287 8.04 -3.72 11.16
C ARG A 287 9.06 -2.81 11.83
N ASN A 288 10.13 -3.38 12.40
CA ASN A 288 11.15 -2.63 13.14
C ASN A 288 11.98 -1.70 12.26
N LEU A 289 12.19 -2.06 10.98
CA LEU A 289 12.87 -1.22 10.00
C LEU A 289 11.97 -0.15 9.38
N GLU A 290 10.68 -0.15 9.67
CA GLU A 290 9.71 0.83 9.16
C GLU A 290 9.83 1.01 7.62
N ILE A 291 9.84 -0.12 6.89
CA ILE A 291 10.09 -0.11 5.44
C ILE A 291 8.96 0.60 4.69
N THR A 292 7.71 0.24 4.95
CA THR A 292 6.51 0.78 4.28
C THR A 292 5.48 1.36 5.23
N GLN A 293 5.56 1.02 6.52
CA GLN A 293 4.70 1.54 7.58
C GLN A 293 5.52 1.81 8.83
N THR A 294 5.22 2.90 9.53
CA THR A 294 5.82 3.21 10.82
C THR A 294 5.30 2.25 11.90
N LEU A 295 5.97 2.17 13.03
CA LEU A 295 5.49 1.40 14.20
C LEU A 295 4.09 1.84 14.68
N ARG A 296 3.66 3.06 14.31
CA ARG A 296 2.32 3.61 14.60
C ARG A 296 1.30 3.28 13.50
N GLY A 297 1.69 2.57 12.43
CA GLY A 297 0.81 2.19 11.32
C GLY A 297 0.58 3.30 10.28
N THR A 298 1.35 4.40 10.29
CA THR A 298 1.30 5.42 9.24
C THR A 298 2.23 5.07 8.08
N GLU A 299 1.92 5.50 6.86
CA GLU A 299 2.75 5.26 5.67
C GLU A 299 3.95 6.21 5.56
N SER A 300 3.97 7.29 6.33
CA SER A 300 5.06 8.27 6.36
C SER A 300 5.27 8.73 7.81
N PRO A 301 6.55 8.98 8.20
CA PRO A 301 7.80 8.86 7.43
C PRO A 301 8.34 7.41 7.46
N THR A 302 8.58 6.82 6.29
CA THR A 302 9.13 5.46 6.12
C THR A 302 10.22 5.44 5.07
N LEU A 303 10.97 4.34 4.94
CA LEU A 303 11.94 4.19 3.86
C LEU A 303 11.26 4.31 2.48
N CYS A 304 10.12 3.65 2.29
CA CYS A 304 9.36 3.71 1.05
C CYS A 304 8.91 5.14 0.73
N SER A 305 8.36 5.88 1.72
CA SER A 305 7.91 7.26 1.49
C SER A 305 9.04 8.24 1.16
N LEU A 306 10.26 7.99 1.65
CA LEU A 306 11.45 8.78 1.30
C LEU A 306 11.89 8.53 -0.14
N LEU A 307 11.83 7.27 -0.60
CA LEU A 307 12.31 6.85 -1.91
C LEU A 307 11.30 7.08 -3.02
N ASP A 308 9.98 7.09 -2.70
CA ASP A 308 8.92 7.17 -3.70
C ASP A 308 8.79 8.57 -4.31
N THR A 309 9.72 8.86 -5.20
CA THR A 309 9.67 10.00 -6.12
C THR A 309 9.30 9.57 -7.53
N CYS A 310 8.79 8.35 -7.71
CA CYS A 310 8.37 7.83 -9.01
C CYS A 310 7.38 8.77 -9.70
N CYS A 311 7.53 8.89 -11.00
CA CYS A 311 6.66 9.71 -11.84
C CYS A 311 5.36 8.99 -12.22
N THR A 312 5.38 7.65 -12.19
CA THR A 312 4.24 6.77 -12.49
C THR A 312 3.83 5.95 -11.28
N THR A 313 2.56 5.62 -11.20
CA THR A 313 2.06 4.72 -10.15
C THR A 313 2.59 3.29 -10.28
N MET A 314 2.94 2.87 -11.51
CA MET A 314 3.59 1.59 -11.79
C MET A 314 4.97 1.51 -11.13
N GLY A 315 5.79 2.56 -11.24
CA GLY A 315 7.09 2.67 -10.56
C GLY A 315 6.96 2.62 -9.04
N SER A 316 5.98 3.32 -8.46
CA SER A 316 5.72 3.29 -7.01
C SER A 316 5.34 1.88 -6.51
N ARG A 317 4.54 1.11 -7.26
CA ARG A 317 4.20 -0.28 -6.92
C ARG A 317 5.44 -1.18 -7.01
N LEU A 318 6.25 -1.02 -8.04
CA LEU A 318 7.49 -1.77 -8.21
C LEU A 318 8.50 -1.46 -7.10
N LEU A 319 8.62 -0.19 -6.65
CA LEU A 319 9.45 0.19 -5.52
C LEU A 319 9.05 -0.58 -4.25
N ARG A 320 7.76 -0.59 -3.92
CA ARG A 320 7.24 -1.32 -2.76
C ARG A 320 7.57 -2.82 -2.89
N HIS A 321 7.40 -3.39 -4.06
CA HIS A 321 7.76 -4.78 -4.33
C HIS A 321 9.26 -5.05 -4.11
N TRP A 322 10.17 -4.22 -4.66
CA TRP A 322 11.60 -4.42 -4.52
C TRP A 322 12.07 -4.28 -3.06
N LEU A 323 11.50 -3.36 -2.28
CA LEU A 323 11.84 -3.19 -0.86
C LEU A 323 11.44 -4.41 -0.01
N HIS A 324 10.37 -5.10 -0.37
CA HIS A 324 9.94 -6.32 0.32
C HIS A 324 10.59 -7.60 -0.23
N HIS A 325 11.23 -7.54 -1.39
CA HIS A 325 11.88 -8.64 -2.08
C HIS A 325 13.32 -8.27 -2.48
N PRO A 326 14.19 -7.91 -1.51
CA PRO A 326 15.59 -7.58 -1.81
C PRO A 326 16.30 -8.83 -2.33
N PRO A 327 16.88 -8.81 -3.55
CA PRO A 327 17.54 -9.98 -4.12
C PRO A 327 18.77 -10.35 -3.29
N ARG A 328 19.01 -11.64 -3.08
CA ARG A 328 20.21 -12.14 -2.41
C ARG A 328 21.44 -12.08 -3.32
N GLU A 329 21.23 -12.21 -4.62
CA GLU A 329 22.28 -12.16 -5.61
C GLU A 329 22.73 -10.71 -5.86
N SER A 330 23.98 -10.39 -5.52
CA SER A 330 24.55 -9.05 -5.68
C SER A 330 24.62 -8.57 -7.13
N ALA A 331 24.71 -9.49 -8.10
CA ALA A 331 24.75 -9.15 -9.52
C ALA A 331 23.48 -8.37 -9.97
N VAL A 332 22.30 -8.72 -9.41
CA VAL A 332 21.05 -7.99 -9.69
C VAL A 332 21.15 -6.55 -9.16
N ALA A 333 21.66 -6.37 -7.93
CA ALA A 333 21.84 -5.06 -7.34
C ALA A 333 22.88 -4.22 -8.13
N GLN A 334 24.00 -4.83 -8.52
CA GLN A 334 25.04 -4.18 -9.32
C GLN A 334 24.52 -3.72 -10.69
N SER A 335 23.72 -4.55 -11.37
CA SER A 335 23.08 -4.17 -12.65
C SER A 335 22.18 -2.94 -12.51
N ARG A 336 21.39 -2.85 -11.41
CA ARG A 336 20.55 -1.68 -11.10
C ARG A 336 21.39 -0.45 -10.77
N GLN A 337 22.46 -0.60 -10.01
CA GLN A 337 23.39 0.48 -9.68
C GLN A 337 24.12 1.04 -10.90
N GLN A 338 24.52 0.17 -11.83
CA GLN A 338 25.10 0.60 -13.11
C GLN A 338 24.10 1.45 -13.92
N ALA A 339 22.83 1.05 -13.93
CA ALA A 339 21.79 1.84 -14.57
C ALA A 339 21.61 3.21 -13.89
N ASN A 340 21.61 3.25 -12.56
CA ASN A 340 21.53 4.51 -11.81
C ASN A 340 22.71 5.42 -12.12
N GLY A 341 23.95 4.87 -12.16
CA GLY A 341 25.14 5.61 -12.56
C GLY A 341 25.04 6.18 -13.97
N ALA A 342 24.63 5.35 -14.93
CA ALA A 342 24.44 5.79 -16.31
C ALA A 342 23.40 6.93 -16.44
N LEU A 343 22.31 6.89 -15.64
CA LEU A 343 21.31 7.95 -15.61
C LEU A 343 21.83 9.23 -14.95
N LEU A 344 22.69 9.14 -13.95
CA LEU A 344 23.31 10.29 -13.29
C LEU A 344 24.36 10.99 -14.17
N GLU A 345 25.11 10.21 -14.96
CA GLU A 345 26.16 10.68 -15.86
C GLU A 345 25.61 11.06 -17.26
N ALA A 346 24.29 11.07 -17.42
CA ALA A 346 23.64 11.36 -18.69
C ALA A 346 24.03 12.75 -19.23
N PRO A 347 24.21 12.88 -20.57
CA PRO A 347 24.51 14.16 -21.18
C PRO A 347 23.33 15.16 -21.02
N ALA A 348 23.60 16.47 -21.07
CA ALA A 348 22.60 17.52 -20.87
C ALA A 348 21.41 17.44 -21.86
N SER A 349 21.58 16.77 -23.00
CA SER A 349 20.51 16.55 -23.99
C SER A 349 19.51 15.45 -23.59
N ALA A 350 19.90 14.59 -22.63
CA ALA A 350 19.10 13.46 -22.13
C ALA A 350 19.20 13.35 -20.61
N ASP A 351 19.23 14.49 -19.93
CA ASP A 351 19.38 14.57 -18.49
C ASP A 351 18.22 13.90 -17.75
N LEU A 352 18.49 13.47 -16.53
CA LEU A 352 17.54 12.76 -15.68
C LEU A 352 16.21 13.51 -15.51
N ASP A 353 16.24 14.85 -15.40
CA ASP A 353 15.03 15.65 -15.17
C ASP A 353 14.14 15.67 -16.41
N SER A 354 14.73 15.71 -17.60
CA SER A 354 14.03 15.63 -18.88
C SER A 354 13.42 14.25 -19.09
N LEU A 355 14.12 13.16 -18.74
CA LEU A 355 13.59 11.80 -18.76
C LEU A 355 12.39 11.65 -17.81
N ARG A 356 12.54 12.13 -16.57
CA ARG A 356 11.46 12.15 -15.58
C ARG A 356 10.27 13.00 -16.02
N GLY A 357 10.54 14.11 -16.74
CA GLY A 357 9.51 14.94 -17.35
C GLY A 357 8.66 14.17 -18.38
N ALA A 358 9.29 13.34 -19.21
CA ALA A 358 8.58 12.48 -20.16
C ALA A 358 7.78 11.37 -19.46
N LEU A 359 8.35 10.78 -18.39
CA LEU A 359 7.65 9.75 -17.60
C LEU A 359 6.38 10.27 -16.91
N ARG A 360 6.29 11.55 -16.54
CA ARG A 360 5.06 12.15 -15.96
C ARG A 360 3.87 12.15 -16.91
N CYS A 361 4.11 12.07 -18.21
CA CYS A 361 3.04 12.01 -19.23
C CYS A 361 2.52 10.59 -19.45
N ILE A 362 3.11 9.58 -18.81
CA ILE A 362 2.78 8.17 -18.97
C ILE A 362 1.64 7.79 -18.02
N SER A 363 0.60 7.18 -18.59
CA SER A 363 -0.54 6.65 -17.84
C SER A 363 -0.25 5.25 -17.27
N ASP A 364 -1.07 4.81 -16.32
CA ASP A 364 -0.99 3.46 -15.73
C ASP A 364 -1.46 2.38 -16.71
N ILE A 365 -0.62 2.07 -17.69
CA ILE A 365 -0.95 1.08 -18.73
C ILE A 365 -0.98 -0.35 -18.19
N GLU A 366 -0.35 -0.65 -17.06
CA GLU A 366 -0.45 -1.96 -16.41
C GLU A 366 -1.91 -2.26 -16.02
N ARG A 367 -2.55 -1.36 -15.28
CA ARG A 367 -3.95 -1.50 -14.87
C ARG A 367 -4.93 -1.33 -16.02
N ILE A 368 -4.61 -0.48 -17.00
CA ILE A 368 -5.41 -0.36 -18.22
C ILE A 368 -5.42 -1.70 -18.99
N THR A 369 -4.27 -2.36 -19.11
CA THR A 369 -4.13 -3.67 -19.75
C THR A 369 -4.96 -4.75 -19.05
N GLY A 370 -4.98 -4.78 -17.72
CA GLY A 370 -5.83 -5.68 -16.93
C GLY A 370 -7.32 -5.47 -17.22
N ARG A 371 -7.79 -4.20 -17.23
CA ARG A 371 -9.17 -3.87 -17.57
C ARG A 371 -9.51 -4.19 -19.03
N LEU A 372 -8.58 -3.98 -19.94
CA LEU A 372 -8.75 -4.36 -21.35
C LEU A 372 -8.94 -5.87 -21.49
N ALA A 373 -8.11 -6.67 -20.83
CA ALA A 373 -8.20 -8.13 -20.84
C ALA A 373 -9.54 -8.66 -20.29
N LEU A 374 -10.09 -7.96 -19.29
CA LEU A 374 -11.39 -8.25 -18.68
C LEU A 374 -12.56 -7.57 -19.40
N LEU A 375 -12.33 -6.94 -20.56
CA LEU A 375 -13.34 -6.22 -21.35
C LEU A 375 -14.09 -5.13 -20.57
N SER A 376 -13.46 -4.60 -19.53
CA SER A 376 -14.01 -3.58 -18.62
C SER A 376 -13.34 -2.22 -18.77
N ALA A 377 -12.41 -2.07 -19.72
CA ALA A 377 -11.74 -0.80 -19.99
C ALA A 377 -12.75 0.27 -20.41
N ARG A 378 -12.54 1.50 -19.93
CA ARG A 378 -13.38 2.66 -20.25
C ARG A 378 -12.78 3.41 -21.45
N PRO A 379 -13.57 4.24 -22.15
CA PRO A 379 -13.08 4.99 -23.31
C PRO A 379 -11.80 5.80 -23.04
N ARG A 380 -11.73 6.43 -21.85
CA ARG A 380 -10.54 7.17 -21.42
C ARG A 380 -9.33 6.30 -21.15
N ASP A 381 -9.51 5.05 -20.74
CA ASP A 381 -8.40 4.10 -20.63
C ASP A 381 -7.74 3.86 -22.00
N LEU A 382 -8.55 3.71 -23.05
CA LEU A 382 -8.04 3.49 -24.39
C LEU A 382 -7.37 4.73 -25.00
N SER A 383 -7.89 5.94 -24.75
CA SER A 383 -7.20 7.17 -25.14
C SER A 383 -5.89 7.35 -24.38
N SER A 384 -5.85 7.07 -23.06
CA SER A 384 -4.63 7.12 -22.27
C SER A 384 -3.57 6.10 -22.74
N LEU A 385 -4.00 4.89 -23.12
CA LEU A 385 -3.13 3.87 -23.71
C LEU A 385 -2.53 4.34 -25.03
N ARG A 386 -3.37 4.89 -25.93
CA ARG A 386 -2.95 5.49 -27.22
C ARG A 386 -1.91 6.59 -26.99
N ASP A 387 -2.22 7.56 -26.12
CA ASP A 387 -1.39 8.73 -25.88
C ASP A 387 -0.06 8.35 -25.26
N THR A 388 -0.06 7.36 -24.34
CA THR A 388 1.16 6.77 -23.81
C THR A 388 2.02 6.15 -24.91
N PHE A 389 1.45 5.33 -25.79
CA PHE A 389 2.21 4.71 -26.86
C PHE A 389 2.75 5.71 -27.89
N ILE A 390 2.02 6.78 -28.16
CA ILE A 390 2.49 7.89 -29.01
C ILE A 390 3.68 8.64 -28.38
N ALA A 391 3.75 8.72 -27.04
CA ALA A 391 4.85 9.36 -26.33
C ALA A 391 6.13 8.49 -26.22
N LEU A 392 6.03 7.17 -26.38
CA LEU A 392 7.19 6.27 -26.23
C LEU A 392 8.38 6.56 -27.14
N PRO A 393 8.22 6.88 -28.45
CA PRO A 393 9.36 7.20 -29.31
C PRO A 393 10.22 8.36 -28.77
N GLU A 394 9.61 9.40 -28.21
CA GLU A 394 10.34 10.50 -27.59
C GLU A 394 11.07 10.07 -26.32
N LEU A 395 10.41 9.28 -25.45
CA LEU A 395 11.03 8.69 -24.27
C LEU A 395 12.24 7.82 -24.64
N ARG A 396 12.10 6.96 -25.65
CA ARG A 396 13.18 6.09 -26.17
C ARG A 396 14.34 6.89 -26.74
N ALA A 397 14.06 7.97 -27.47
CA ALA A 397 15.11 8.83 -28.01
C ALA A 397 16.00 9.45 -26.89
N ARG A 398 15.38 9.79 -25.75
CA ARG A 398 16.12 10.27 -24.57
C ARG A 398 16.90 9.13 -23.89
N LEU A 399 16.29 7.94 -23.75
CA LEU A 399 16.92 6.77 -23.14
C LEU A 399 18.10 6.25 -24.00
N ALA A 400 18.01 6.29 -25.33
CA ALA A 400 19.03 5.81 -26.24
C ALA A 400 20.41 6.45 -26.02
N ALA A 401 20.46 7.70 -25.52
CA ALA A 401 21.71 8.39 -25.22
C ALA A 401 22.51 7.78 -24.06
N VAL A 402 21.85 6.99 -23.19
CA VAL A 402 22.44 6.37 -21.99
C VAL A 402 22.32 4.84 -21.99
N SER A 403 21.49 4.26 -22.84
CA SER A 403 21.17 2.82 -22.85
C SER A 403 22.40 1.95 -23.14
N SER A 404 23.38 2.46 -23.91
CA SER A 404 24.61 1.73 -24.18
C SER A 404 25.55 1.58 -22.98
N ASN A 405 25.34 2.36 -21.93
CA ASN A 405 26.21 2.38 -20.75
C ASN A 405 25.81 1.37 -19.66
N ALA A 406 24.60 0.77 -19.79
CA ALA A 406 24.11 -0.26 -18.87
C ALA A 406 23.20 -1.26 -19.61
N GLU A 407 23.50 -2.55 -19.46
CA GLU A 407 22.74 -3.64 -20.10
C GLU A 407 21.25 -3.63 -19.75
N SER A 408 20.93 -3.32 -18.50
CA SER A 408 19.54 -3.19 -18.04
C SER A 408 18.79 -2.07 -18.75
N LEU A 409 19.43 -0.92 -19.01
CA LEU A 409 18.81 0.19 -19.75
C LEU A 409 18.63 -0.16 -21.24
N ALA A 410 19.58 -0.90 -21.84
CA ALA A 410 19.45 -1.37 -23.22
C ALA A 410 18.28 -2.37 -23.37
N ARG A 411 18.13 -3.27 -22.40
CA ARG A 411 16.97 -4.20 -22.33
C ARG A 411 15.64 -3.47 -22.17
N ILE A 412 15.62 -2.44 -21.31
CA ILE A 412 14.44 -1.60 -21.10
C ILE A 412 14.08 -0.87 -22.39
N ASP A 413 15.06 -0.21 -23.05
CA ASP A 413 14.82 0.50 -24.32
C ASP A 413 14.24 -0.42 -25.40
N ALA A 414 14.79 -1.62 -25.58
CA ALA A 414 14.24 -2.61 -26.49
C ALA A 414 12.81 -3.03 -26.14
N SER A 415 12.47 -3.07 -24.85
CA SER A 415 11.14 -3.43 -24.36
C SER A 415 10.12 -2.29 -24.47
N LEU A 416 10.54 -1.06 -24.68
CA LEU A 416 9.67 0.11 -24.84
C LEU A 416 9.13 0.31 -26.26
N GLU A 417 9.39 -0.60 -27.18
CA GLU A 417 8.85 -0.50 -28.54
C GLU A 417 7.33 -0.67 -28.53
N PRO A 418 6.56 0.36 -28.99
CA PRO A 418 5.12 0.29 -29.00
C PRO A 418 4.61 -0.67 -30.10
N PRO A 419 3.52 -1.42 -29.87
CA PRO A 419 2.89 -2.25 -30.89
C PRO A 419 2.19 -1.35 -31.92
N GLN A 420 2.83 -1.07 -33.06
CA GLN A 420 2.38 -0.11 -34.09
C GLN A 420 0.94 -0.35 -34.55
N ALA A 421 0.58 -1.59 -34.80
CA ALA A 421 -0.78 -1.95 -35.20
C ALA A 421 -1.84 -1.59 -34.15
N CYS A 422 -1.49 -1.68 -32.84
CA CYS A 422 -2.34 -1.22 -31.75
C CYS A 422 -2.49 0.31 -31.75
N VAL A 423 -1.38 1.02 -31.92
CA VAL A 423 -1.38 2.50 -31.99
C VAL A 423 -2.25 3.00 -33.14
N GLU A 424 -2.08 2.40 -34.33
CA GLU A 424 -2.88 2.74 -35.52
C GLU A 424 -4.37 2.46 -35.30
N LEU A 425 -4.70 1.30 -34.73
CA LEU A 425 -6.07 0.93 -34.42
C LEU A 425 -6.71 1.92 -33.44
N LEU A 426 -6.03 2.23 -32.33
CA LEU A 426 -6.53 3.17 -31.31
C LEU A 426 -6.67 4.58 -31.86
N THR A 427 -5.70 5.06 -32.64
CA THR A 427 -5.73 6.40 -33.23
C THR A 427 -6.88 6.55 -34.23
N ARG A 428 -7.17 5.50 -35.01
CA ARG A 428 -8.26 5.51 -35.96
C ARG A 428 -9.63 5.35 -35.31
N ALA A 429 -9.73 4.54 -34.23
CA ALA A 429 -11.01 4.12 -33.66
C ALA A 429 -11.52 5.04 -32.53
N ILE A 430 -10.63 5.56 -31.68
CA ILE A 430 -11.01 6.34 -30.49
C ILE A 430 -10.90 7.84 -30.79
N ALA A 431 -11.94 8.57 -30.40
CA ALA A 431 -11.95 10.04 -30.48
C ALA A 431 -10.75 10.64 -29.72
N PRO A 432 -10.22 11.82 -30.12
CA PRO A 432 -9.13 12.50 -29.40
C PRO A 432 -9.44 12.66 -27.90
N GLU A 433 -10.63 13.18 -27.58
CA GLU A 433 -11.14 13.35 -26.24
C GLU A 433 -12.48 12.60 -26.08
N PRO A 434 -12.44 11.28 -25.78
CA PRO A 434 -13.66 10.50 -25.71
C PRO A 434 -14.48 10.82 -24.46
N ALA A 435 -15.78 10.66 -24.53
CA ALA A 435 -16.67 10.73 -23.37
C ALA A 435 -16.24 9.71 -22.31
N ALA A 436 -16.60 9.98 -21.06
CA ALA A 436 -16.23 9.11 -19.93
C ALA A 436 -16.89 7.71 -20.03
N MET A 437 -18.10 7.66 -20.56
CA MET A 437 -18.88 6.42 -20.70
C MET A 437 -19.42 6.28 -22.13
N VAL A 438 -19.45 5.07 -22.66
CA VAL A 438 -19.97 4.77 -23.99
C VAL A 438 -21.43 5.19 -24.18
N ARG A 439 -22.24 5.12 -23.13
CA ARG A 439 -23.64 5.55 -23.15
C ARG A 439 -23.85 7.05 -23.39
N ASP A 440 -22.81 7.86 -23.17
CA ASP A 440 -22.88 9.31 -23.38
C ASP A 440 -22.65 9.71 -24.84
N GLY A 441 -22.15 8.76 -25.66
CA GLY A 441 -21.81 8.99 -27.07
C GLY A 441 -20.49 9.75 -27.27
N GLY A 442 -20.00 9.82 -28.51
CA GLY A 442 -18.78 10.58 -28.82
C GLY A 442 -17.47 9.86 -28.45
N VAL A 443 -17.49 8.55 -28.39
CA VAL A 443 -16.35 7.70 -28.06
C VAL A 443 -15.56 7.27 -29.29
N ILE A 444 -16.26 6.83 -30.34
CA ILE A 444 -15.66 6.40 -31.61
C ILE A 444 -15.32 7.62 -32.47
N ALA A 445 -14.14 7.64 -33.05
CA ALA A 445 -13.68 8.73 -33.91
C ALA A 445 -14.52 8.84 -35.19
N ARG A 446 -14.70 10.06 -35.71
CA ARG A 446 -15.32 10.28 -37.03
C ARG A 446 -14.42 9.68 -38.11
N GLY A 447 -15.06 9.09 -39.14
CA GLY A 447 -14.39 8.39 -40.21
C GLY A 447 -14.02 6.95 -39.90
N TYR A 448 -14.30 6.43 -38.71
CA TYR A 448 -14.07 5.01 -38.38
C TYR A 448 -15.15 4.09 -38.93
N ASP A 449 -16.43 4.52 -38.85
CA ASP A 449 -17.58 3.74 -39.32
C ASP A 449 -18.58 4.68 -40.02
N ALA A 450 -18.81 4.44 -41.32
CA ALA A 450 -19.65 5.30 -42.15
C ALA A 450 -21.13 5.33 -41.72
N GLU A 451 -21.67 4.21 -41.21
CA GLU A 451 -23.05 4.13 -40.72
C GLU A 451 -23.20 5.00 -39.43
N LEU A 452 -22.23 4.94 -38.52
CA LEU A 452 -22.24 5.77 -37.31
C LEU A 452 -22.18 7.27 -37.66
N ASP A 453 -21.31 7.64 -38.62
CA ASP A 453 -21.18 9.03 -39.07
C ASP A 453 -22.47 9.55 -39.70
N GLU A 454 -23.14 8.75 -40.55
CA GLU A 454 -24.44 9.10 -41.13
C GLU A 454 -25.49 9.32 -40.04
N LEU A 455 -25.55 8.43 -39.03
CA LEU A 455 -26.52 8.54 -37.91
C LEU A 455 -26.24 9.78 -37.04
N ARG A 456 -24.97 10.13 -36.82
CA ARG A 456 -24.57 11.34 -36.08
C ARG A 456 -24.92 12.61 -36.88
N ASP A 457 -24.67 12.61 -38.19
CA ASP A 457 -25.00 13.73 -39.06
C ASP A 457 -26.49 14.02 -39.08
N ILE A 458 -27.35 12.98 -39.10
CA ILE A 458 -28.80 13.16 -38.98
C ILE A 458 -29.14 13.76 -37.60
N SER A 459 -28.48 13.34 -36.51
CA SER A 459 -28.75 13.86 -35.17
C SER A 459 -28.23 15.29 -34.96
N GLU A 460 -27.06 15.63 -35.52
CA GLU A 460 -26.44 16.96 -35.37
C GLU A 460 -27.07 18.04 -36.25
N ASN A 461 -27.51 17.68 -37.43
CA ASN A 461 -28.18 18.57 -38.37
C ASN A 461 -29.58 18.99 -37.91
N CYS A 462 -30.02 18.49 -36.73
CA CYS A 462 -31.29 18.91 -36.11
C CYS A 462 -31.37 20.42 -35.89
N GLY A 463 -30.26 21.05 -35.51
CA GLY A 463 -30.21 22.50 -35.26
C GLY A 463 -30.49 23.32 -36.53
N GLN A 464 -29.89 22.96 -37.67
CA GLN A 464 -30.07 23.65 -38.93
C GLN A 464 -31.49 23.44 -39.46
N PHE A 465 -32.03 22.21 -39.39
CA PHE A 465 -33.42 21.95 -39.78
C PHE A 465 -34.41 22.77 -38.95
N LEU A 466 -34.22 22.91 -37.64
CA LEU A 466 -35.07 23.73 -36.80
C LEU A 466 -35.01 25.20 -37.16
N ILE A 467 -33.85 25.76 -37.47
CA ILE A 467 -33.70 27.16 -37.90
C ILE A 467 -34.38 27.38 -39.25
N ASP A 468 -34.19 26.45 -40.18
CA ASP A 468 -34.79 26.50 -41.52
C ASP A 468 -36.32 26.38 -41.42
N LEU A 469 -36.82 25.47 -40.60
CA LEU A 469 -38.23 25.30 -40.31
C LEU A 469 -38.83 26.55 -39.63
N GLU A 470 -38.14 27.11 -38.64
CA GLU A 470 -38.56 28.33 -37.95
C GLU A 470 -38.68 29.49 -38.93
N THR A 471 -37.67 29.66 -39.79
CA THR A 471 -37.63 30.73 -40.79
C THR A 471 -38.80 30.58 -41.79
N ARG A 472 -38.99 29.37 -42.29
CA ARG A 472 -40.07 29.04 -43.23
C ARG A 472 -41.43 29.20 -42.61
N GLU A 473 -41.63 28.74 -41.39
CA GLU A 473 -42.90 28.82 -40.68
C GLU A 473 -43.23 30.24 -40.21
N ARG A 474 -42.23 31.06 -39.86
CA ARG A 474 -42.44 32.50 -39.64
C ARG A 474 -42.91 33.23 -40.91
N ALA A 475 -42.30 32.89 -42.05
CA ALA A 475 -42.68 33.46 -43.33
C ALA A 475 -44.11 32.98 -43.74
N ARG A 476 -44.44 31.71 -43.52
CA ARG A 476 -45.77 31.13 -43.87
C ARG A 476 -46.90 31.69 -43.01
N THR A 477 -46.69 31.81 -41.71
CA THR A 477 -47.76 32.18 -40.74
C THR A 477 -47.82 33.68 -40.45
N GLY A 478 -46.76 34.45 -40.78
CA GLY A 478 -46.64 35.86 -40.40
C GLY A 478 -46.49 36.10 -38.90
N ILE A 479 -46.13 35.05 -38.12
CA ILE A 479 -45.94 35.12 -36.67
C ILE A 479 -44.45 35.34 -36.36
N GLY A 480 -44.06 36.59 -36.14
CA GLY A 480 -42.65 36.95 -35.90
C GLY A 480 -42.06 36.42 -34.58
N SER A 481 -42.92 36.12 -33.63
CA SER A 481 -42.51 35.54 -32.31
C SER A 481 -42.46 34.02 -32.27
N LEU A 482 -42.74 33.34 -33.40
CA LEU A 482 -42.72 31.89 -33.50
C LEU A 482 -41.29 31.39 -33.27
N ARG A 483 -41.13 30.36 -32.43
CA ARG A 483 -39.87 29.66 -32.17
C ARG A 483 -40.04 28.16 -32.34
N VAL A 484 -39.06 27.52 -32.88
CA VAL A 484 -38.97 26.07 -32.94
C VAL A 484 -37.87 25.60 -31.97
N GLU A 485 -38.26 24.86 -30.93
CA GLU A 485 -37.36 24.47 -29.87
C GLU A 485 -37.52 22.99 -29.51
N TYR A 486 -36.54 22.48 -28.75
CA TYR A 486 -36.53 21.11 -28.21
C TYR A 486 -36.55 21.10 -26.69
N ASN A 487 -37.28 20.17 -26.09
CA ASN A 487 -37.29 19.94 -24.65
C ASN A 487 -37.24 18.44 -24.36
N LYS A 488 -36.37 17.99 -23.44
CA LYS A 488 -36.21 16.56 -23.10
C LYS A 488 -37.54 15.87 -22.69
N VAL A 489 -38.48 16.58 -22.11
CA VAL A 489 -39.77 16.01 -21.63
C VAL A 489 -40.85 16.00 -22.73
N HIS A 490 -40.84 17.00 -23.60
CA HIS A 490 -41.91 17.22 -24.58
C HIS A 490 -41.45 17.06 -26.03
N GLY A 491 -40.18 16.75 -26.30
CA GLY A 491 -39.63 16.64 -27.67
C GLY A 491 -39.55 17.98 -28.40
N PHE A 492 -39.67 17.97 -29.74
CA PHE A 492 -39.65 19.15 -30.57
C PHE A 492 -41.00 19.80 -30.61
N TYR A 493 -41.05 21.14 -30.58
CA TYR A 493 -42.30 21.91 -30.61
C TYR A 493 -42.10 23.28 -31.26
N ILE A 494 -43.21 23.82 -31.78
CA ILE A 494 -43.32 25.21 -32.27
C ILE A 494 -44.00 25.99 -31.15
N GLU A 495 -43.34 26.97 -30.57
CA GLU A 495 -43.90 27.86 -29.55
C GLU A 495 -44.45 29.13 -30.17
N VAL A 496 -45.73 29.43 -29.89
CA VAL A 496 -46.44 30.63 -30.34
C VAL A 496 -46.98 31.35 -29.11
N THR A 497 -46.71 32.67 -29.04
CA THR A 497 -47.25 33.53 -27.97
C THR A 497 -48.77 33.61 -28.04
N ARG A 498 -49.47 33.65 -26.90
CA ARG A 498 -50.95 33.63 -26.77
C ARG A 498 -51.66 34.70 -27.57
N GLY A 499 -51.03 35.86 -27.75
CA GLY A 499 -51.63 36.97 -28.54
C GLY A 499 -51.65 36.75 -30.07
N GLN A 500 -51.06 35.65 -30.56
CA GLN A 500 -50.99 35.33 -32.00
C GLN A 500 -51.52 33.91 -32.32
N THR A 501 -52.21 33.27 -31.38
CA THR A 501 -52.83 31.95 -31.58
C THR A 501 -53.91 31.93 -32.68
N ASP A 502 -54.58 33.07 -32.99
CA ASP A 502 -55.56 33.19 -34.05
C ASP A 502 -54.96 33.09 -35.49
N LYS A 503 -53.61 33.17 -35.59
CA LYS A 503 -52.91 33.04 -36.87
C LYS A 503 -52.31 31.66 -37.10
N VAL A 504 -52.53 30.74 -36.15
CA VAL A 504 -52.00 29.40 -36.21
C VAL A 504 -52.76 28.60 -37.26
N PRO A 505 -52.08 27.97 -38.24
CA PRO A 505 -52.74 27.16 -39.29
C PRO A 505 -53.37 25.87 -38.73
N ASP A 506 -54.33 25.32 -39.45
CA ASP A 506 -55.08 24.11 -39.04
C ASP A 506 -54.21 22.85 -38.98
N ASP A 507 -53.06 22.82 -39.63
CA ASP A 507 -52.13 21.69 -39.62
C ASP A 507 -51.27 21.63 -38.33
N TYR A 508 -51.31 22.68 -37.47
CA TYR A 508 -50.65 22.71 -36.19
C TYR A 508 -51.49 21.97 -35.14
N ARG A 509 -50.94 20.87 -34.63
CA ARG A 509 -51.61 20.11 -33.55
C ARG A 509 -51.07 20.62 -32.21
N ARG A 510 -51.97 21.10 -31.33
CA ARG A 510 -51.57 21.61 -30.02
C ARG A 510 -51.05 20.49 -29.14
N ARG A 511 -49.87 20.67 -28.57
CA ARG A 511 -49.18 19.70 -27.68
C ARG A 511 -49.26 20.14 -26.22
N GLN A 512 -49.15 21.44 -25.94
CA GLN A 512 -49.16 21.96 -24.57
C GLN A 512 -49.63 23.42 -24.54
N THR A 513 -50.39 23.77 -23.48
CA THR A 513 -50.76 25.16 -23.19
C THR A 513 -49.99 25.65 -21.97
N LEU A 514 -49.28 26.78 -22.12
CA LEU A 514 -48.56 27.45 -21.07
C LEU A 514 -49.26 28.77 -20.68
N LYS A 515 -48.85 29.43 -19.62
CA LYS A 515 -49.44 30.71 -19.15
C LYS A 515 -49.41 31.81 -20.22
N ASN A 516 -48.32 31.93 -20.99
CA ASN A 516 -48.09 33.00 -21.95
C ASN A 516 -47.89 32.54 -23.41
N ALA A 517 -47.83 31.22 -23.66
CA ALA A 517 -47.59 30.65 -24.98
C ALA A 517 -48.34 29.32 -25.15
N GLU A 518 -48.50 28.88 -26.39
CA GLU A 518 -48.97 27.55 -26.73
C GLU A 518 -47.91 26.83 -27.57
N ARG A 519 -47.77 25.53 -27.37
CA ARG A 519 -46.82 24.67 -28.06
C ARG A 519 -47.55 23.76 -29.02
N TYR A 520 -47.04 23.71 -30.25
CA TYR A 520 -47.63 22.97 -31.36
C TYR A 520 -46.62 22.03 -31.98
N ILE A 521 -47.15 21.04 -32.74
CA ILE A 521 -46.35 20.17 -33.58
C ILE A 521 -47.01 20.05 -34.94
N THR A 522 -46.19 20.12 -36.01
CA THR A 522 -46.68 19.85 -37.37
C THR A 522 -46.37 18.40 -37.77
N PRO A 523 -47.07 17.82 -38.79
CA PRO A 523 -46.75 16.49 -39.29
C PRO A 523 -45.26 16.37 -39.75
N GLU A 524 -44.73 17.44 -40.35
CA GLU A 524 -43.32 17.51 -40.77
C GLU A 524 -42.38 17.44 -39.56
N LEU A 525 -42.62 18.27 -38.56
CA LEU A 525 -41.84 18.29 -37.33
C LEU A 525 -41.91 16.96 -36.58
N LYS A 526 -43.09 16.30 -36.59
CA LYS A 526 -43.28 14.99 -35.99
C LYS A 526 -42.48 13.91 -36.75
N THR A 527 -42.53 13.89 -38.06
CA THR A 527 -41.75 12.96 -38.88
C THR A 527 -40.21 13.15 -38.66
N PHE A 528 -39.83 14.43 -38.54
CA PHE A 528 -38.43 14.76 -38.22
C PHE A 528 -38.04 14.31 -36.79
N GLU A 529 -38.92 14.56 -35.79
CA GLU A 529 -38.71 14.09 -34.40
C GLU A 529 -38.45 12.58 -34.34
N ASP A 530 -39.32 11.81 -35.01
CA ASP A 530 -39.22 10.33 -35.02
C ASP A 530 -37.93 9.85 -35.71
N LYS A 531 -37.49 10.52 -36.78
CA LYS A 531 -36.22 10.22 -37.45
C LYS A 531 -35.00 10.59 -36.59
N ALA A 532 -35.02 11.78 -35.98
CA ALA A 532 -33.89 12.27 -35.17
C ALA A 532 -33.68 11.44 -33.90
N LEU A 533 -34.77 11.16 -33.17
CA LEU A 533 -34.71 10.33 -31.96
C LEU A 533 -34.29 8.90 -32.26
N SER A 534 -34.82 8.28 -33.32
CA SER A 534 -34.42 6.93 -33.74
C SER A 534 -32.97 6.89 -34.23
N ALA A 535 -32.46 7.94 -34.89
CA ALA A 535 -31.07 8.05 -35.30
C ALA A 535 -30.12 8.14 -34.11
N GLN A 536 -30.47 8.90 -33.07
CA GLN A 536 -29.67 9.03 -31.84
C GLN A 536 -29.59 7.70 -31.09
N GLU A 537 -30.71 7.00 -30.90
CA GLU A 537 -30.70 5.68 -30.24
C GLU A 537 -29.88 4.66 -31.04
N ARG A 538 -30.07 4.64 -32.36
CA ARG A 538 -29.30 3.76 -33.26
C ARG A 538 -27.80 4.12 -33.26
N ALA A 539 -27.43 5.41 -33.22
CA ALA A 539 -26.05 5.85 -33.13
C ALA A 539 -25.39 5.35 -31.84
N LEU A 540 -26.06 5.50 -30.67
CA LEU A 540 -25.54 4.99 -29.40
C LEU A 540 -25.41 3.47 -29.38
N ALA A 541 -26.39 2.74 -29.95
CA ALA A 541 -26.33 1.29 -30.04
C ALA A 541 -25.18 0.82 -30.96
N ARG A 542 -25.02 1.50 -32.12
CA ARG A 542 -23.92 1.23 -33.07
C ARG A 542 -22.56 1.52 -32.45
N GLU A 543 -22.43 2.66 -31.78
CA GLU A 543 -21.19 3.07 -31.11
C GLU A 543 -20.80 2.09 -30.00
N ARG A 544 -21.78 1.60 -29.23
CA ARG A 544 -21.52 0.54 -28.24
C ARG A 544 -21.04 -0.75 -28.90
N SER A 545 -21.68 -1.19 -29.98
CA SER A 545 -21.26 -2.41 -30.70
C SER A 545 -19.85 -2.28 -31.26
N LEU A 546 -19.50 -1.11 -31.82
CA LEU A 546 -18.14 -0.83 -32.32
C LEU A 546 -17.11 -0.78 -31.20
N TYR A 547 -17.47 -0.23 -30.04
CA TYR A 547 -16.61 -0.20 -28.87
C TYR A 547 -16.32 -1.61 -28.33
N ASP A 548 -17.37 -2.44 -28.21
CA ASP A 548 -17.21 -3.84 -27.77
C ASP A 548 -16.34 -4.64 -28.78
N ALA A 549 -16.53 -4.41 -30.07
CA ALA A 549 -15.67 -5.01 -31.10
C ALA A 549 -14.22 -4.52 -31.03
N LEU A 550 -14.00 -3.23 -30.73
CA LEU A 550 -12.66 -2.66 -30.54
C LEU A 550 -11.95 -3.30 -29.34
N LEU A 551 -12.61 -3.48 -28.21
CA LEU A 551 -12.02 -4.17 -27.05
C LEU A 551 -11.56 -5.58 -27.43
N GLN A 552 -12.37 -6.32 -28.20
CA GLN A 552 -11.98 -7.66 -28.68
C GLN A 552 -10.78 -7.60 -29.64
N ALA A 553 -10.74 -6.62 -30.53
CA ALA A 553 -9.63 -6.46 -31.49
C ALA A 553 -8.31 -6.07 -30.82
N LEU A 554 -8.35 -5.50 -29.60
CA LEU A 554 -7.17 -5.12 -28.83
C LEU A 554 -6.58 -6.27 -28.01
N LEU A 555 -7.31 -7.36 -27.75
CA LEU A 555 -6.84 -8.47 -26.92
C LEU A 555 -5.51 -9.11 -27.38
N PRO A 556 -5.22 -9.26 -28.69
CA PRO A 556 -3.92 -9.81 -29.13
C PRO A 556 -2.70 -8.99 -28.70
N PHE A 557 -2.87 -7.70 -28.40
CA PHE A 557 -1.79 -6.79 -28.01
C PHE A 557 -1.50 -6.77 -26.50
N ILE A 558 -2.24 -7.52 -25.68
CA ILE A 558 -2.04 -7.60 -24.22
C ILE A 558 -0.60 -7.91 -23.82
N PRO A 559 0.10 -8.91 -24.43
CA PRO A 559 1.48 -9.22 -24.09
C PRO A 559 2.44 -8.04 -24.33
N ASP A 560 2.24 -7.30 -25.41
CA ASP A 560 3.05 -6.13 -25.72
C ASP A 560 2.78 -4.99 -24.73
N CYS A 561 1.52 -4.76 -24.38
CA CYS A 561 1.16 -3.79 -23.36
C CYS A 561 1.80 -4.12 -21.99
N GLN A 562 1.80 -5.39 -21.59
CA GLN A 562 2.43 -5.85 -20.34
C GLN A 562 3.95 -5.69 -20.38
N ARG A 563 4.59 -6.02 -21.50
CA ARG A 563 6.03 -5.83 -21.71
C ARG A 563 6.42 -4.37 -21.55
N VAL A 564 5.69 -3.47 -22.22
CA VAL A 564 5.93 -2.02 -22.13
C VAL A 564 5.66 -1.50 -20.72
N ALA A 565 4.57 -1.94 -20.05
CA ALA A 565 4.25 -1.53 -18.67
C ALA A 565 5.36 -1.89 -17.69
N SER A 566 5.87 -3.12 -17.78
CA SER A 566 6.98 -3.58 -16.94
C SER A 566 8.26 -2.78 -17.16
N ALA A 567 8.60 -2.49 -18.42
CA ALA A 567 9.77 -1.69 -18.77
C ALA A 567 9.66 -0.24 -18.28
N LEU A 568 8.47 0.37 -18.38
CA LEU A 568 8.20 1.71 -17.87
C LEU A 568 8.29 1.78 -16.34
N ALA A 569 7.75 0.78 -15.65
CA ALA A 569 7.83 0.71 -14.19
C ALA A 569 9.28 0.60 -13.71
N GLU A 570 10.08 -0.24 -14.38
CA GLU A 570 11.50 -0.43 -14.05
C GLU A 570 12.32 0.84 -14.35
N LEU A 571 12.10 1.47 -15.50
CA LEU A 571 12.76 2.73 -15.87
C LEU A 571 12.45 3.85 -14.89
N ASP A 572 11.19 4.01 -14.52
CA ASP A 572 10.75 5.04 -13.59
C ASP A 572 11.35 4.84 -12.20
N LEU A 573 11.41 3.59 -11.72
CA LEU A 573 12.02 3.27 -10.43
C LEU A 573 13.53 3.52 -10.44
N LEU A 574 14.25 3.13 -11.50
CA LEU A 574 15.68 3.41 -11.63
C LEU A 574 15.92 4.93 -11.71
N ALA A 575 15.08 5.68 -12.42
CA ALA A 575 15.15 7.13 -12.47
C ALA A 575 14.84 7.79 -11.10
N ALA A 576 13.96 7.18 -10.30
CA ALA A 576 13.69 7.65 -8.93
C ALA A 576 14.90 7.38 -8.02
N PHE A 577 15.56 6.23 -8.11
CA PHE A 577 16.79 5.94 -7.36
C PHE A 577 17.91 6.89 -7.73
N ALA A 578 18.12 7.15 -9.02
CA ALA A 578 19.12 8.13 -9.49
C ALA A 578 18.81 9.54 -8.96
N GLU A 579 17.55 9.94 -8.98
CA GLU A 579 17.11 11.25 -8.45
C GLU A 579 17.38 11.33 -6.93
N ARG A 580 17.01 10.29 -6.16
CA ARG A 580 17.31 10.26 -4.71
C ARG A 580 18.80 10.29 -4.43
N ALA A 581 19.60 9.53 -5.19
CA ALA A 581 21.05 9.53 -5.04
C ALA A 581 21.64 10.94 -5.23
N ARG A 582 21.17 11.67 -6.26
CA ARG A 582 21.58 13.05 -6.52
C ARG A 582 21.09 14.03 -5.45
N ALA A 583 19.82 13.93 -5.06
CA ALA A 583 19.20 14.89 -4.15
C ALA A 583 19.68 14.71 -2.70
N LEU A 584 20.07 13.50 -2.28
CA LEU A 584 20.44 13.16 -0.91
C LEU A 584 21.95 12.91 -0.74
N ASP A 585 22.74 13.13 -1.78
CA ASP A 585 24.20 12.89 -1.80
C ASP A 585 24.55 11.46 -1.34
N TRP A 586 23.96 10.45 -2.02
CA TRP A 586 24.19 9.05 -1.78
C TRP A 586 25.23 8.48 -2.74
N VAL A 587 25.95 7.45 -2.32
CA VAL A 587 27.05 6.85 -3.08
C VAL A 587 26.72 5.43 -3.52
N ALA A 588 27.35 4.97 -4.61
CA ALA A 588 27.25 3.59 -5.06
C ALA A 588 27.97 2.65 -4.07
N PRO A 589 27.28 1.64 -3.48
CA PRO A 589 27.94 0.64 -2.67
C PRO A 589 28.71 -0.35 -3.55
N SER A 590 29.72 -1.01 -2.96
CA SER A 590 30.46 -2.11 -3.58
C SER A 590 30.09 -3.45 -2.94
N PHE A 591 30.31 -4.54 -3.69
CA PHE A 591 30.06 -5.89 -3.18
C PHE A 591 31.35 -6.72 -3.22
N SER A 592 31.56 -7.53 -2.16
CA SER A 592 32.67 -8.47 -2.03
C SER A 592 32.17 -9.91 -1.96
N LEU A 593 33.07 -10.87 -2.15
CA LEU A 593 32.77 -12.29 -1.96
C LEU A 593 32.93 -12.73 -0.49
N GLU A 594 33.65 -11.97 0.30
CA GLU A 594 33.86 -12.24 1.73
C GLU A 594 32.70 -11.64 2.52
N ALA A 595 32.21 -12.41 3.50
CA ALA A 595 31.13 -11.92 4.37
C ALA A 595 31.65 -10.75 5.22
N GLY A 596 30.88 -9.66 5.25
CA GLY A 596 31.21 -8.46 5.99
C GLY A 596 30.37 -7.26 5.61
N ILE A 597 30.40 -6.23 6.43
CA ILE A 597 29.74 -4.95 6.24
C ILE A 597 30.72 -3.86 6.64
N GLU A 598 31.07 -3.01 5.70
CA GLU A 598 31.92 -1.85 5.93
C GLU A 598 31.18 -0.59 5.48
N ILE A 599 30.86 0.29 6.39
CA ILE A 599 30.16 1.56 6.12
C ILE A 599 30.98 2.68 6.74
N GLU A 600 31.44 3.62 5.92
CA GLU A 600 32.12 4.84 6.34
C GLU A 600 31.13 6.00 6.31
N GLN A 601 30.99 6.72 7.42
CA GLN A 601 30.09 7.88 7.57
C GLN A 601 28.67 7.56 7.12
N GLY A 602 28.12 6.46 7.61
CA GLY A 602 26.74 6.08 7.34
C GLY A 602 25.77 7.04 8.00
N ARG A 603 24.66 7.31 7.31
CA ARG A 603 23.56 8.18 7.77
C ARG A 603 22.25 7.40 7.73
N HIS A 604 21.36 7.66 8.69
CA HIS A 604 20.06 6.99 8.69
C HIS A 604 19.12 7.65 7.67
N PRO A 605 18.71 6.97 6.60
CA PRO A 605 18.03 7.62 5.46
C PRO A 605 16.81 8.42 5.86
N VAL A 606 15.96 7.87 6.74
CA VAL A 606 14.69 8.52 7.12
C VAL A 606 14.90 9.57 8.21
N VAL A 607 15.74 9.31 9.22
CA VAL A 607 15.96 10.24 10.33
C VAL A 607 16.72 11.47 9.86
N GLU A 608 17.73 11.31 9.00
CA GLU A 608 18.47 12.43 8.41
C GLU A 608 17.54 13.47 7.75
N ALA A 609 16.51 13.02 7.06
CA ALA A 609 15.52 13.90 6.42
C ALA A 609 14.60 14.67 7.40
N GLN A 610 14.64 14.35 8.71
CA GLN A 610 13.77 14.92 9.74
C GLN A 610 14.51 15.82 10.74
N VAL A 611 15.86 15.82 10.70
CA VAL A 611 16.68 16.61 11.63
C VAL A 611 17.52 17.64 10.86
N GLU A 612 17.82 18.76 11.48
CA GLU A 612 18.64 19.80 10.85
C GLU A 612 20.09 19.35 10.65
N GLN A 613 20.62 18.56 11.57
CA GLN A 613 21.97 18.02 11.49
C GLN A 613 21.98 16.56 11.95
N PHE A 614 22.44 15.66 11.08
CA PHE A 614 22.64 14.25 11.38
C PHE A 614 24.12 13.96 11.56
N ILE A 615 24.47 13.20 12.59
CA ILE A 615 25.86 12.77 12.83
C ILE A 615 26.08 11.40 12.17
N ALA A 616 26.93 11.39 11.17
CA ALA A 616 27.28 10.18 10.45
C ALA A 616 28.20 9.27 11.28
N ASN A 617 28.03 7.95 11.16
CA ASN A 617 28.76 6.96 11.94
C ASN A 617 29.30 5.82 11.08
N ASP A 618 30.48 5.33 11.44
CA ASP A 618 31.10 4.18 10.82
C ASP A 618 30.56 2.87 11.40
N CYS A 619 30.48 1.84 10.56
CA CYS A 619 30.16 0.48 11.01
C CYS A 619 31.03 -0.53 10.25
N THR A 620 31.86 -1.28 10.99
CA THR A 620 32.70 -2.31 10.42
C THR A 620 32.41 -3.64 11.09
N LEU A 621 31.93 -4.59 10.31
CA LEU A 621 31.70 -5.99 10.68
C LEU A 621 32.43 -6.86 9.66
N THR A 622 33.41 -7.65 10.13
CA THR A 622 34.28 -8.51 9.29
C THR A 622 34.34 -9.90 9.88
N ALA A 623 35.08 -10.79 9.24
CA ALA A 623 35.33 -12.12 9.78
C ALA A 623 36.03 -12.10 11.16
N GLU A 624 36.85 -11.06 11.40
CA GLU A 624 37.57 -10.86 12.65
C GLU A 624 36.82 -10.01 13.68
N ARG A 625 35.75 -9.30 13.24
CA ARG A 625 34.96 -8.42 14.07
C ARG A 625 33.48 -8.67 13.76
N LYS A 626 32.92 -9.75 14.30
CA LYS A 626 31.57 -10.22 14.01
C LYS A 626 30.50 -9.59 14.87
N LEU A 627 30.81 -9.19 16.10
CA LEU A 627 29.85 -8.65 17.04
C LEU A 627 30.32 -7.31 17.60
N LEU A 628 29.46 -6.27 17.48
CA LEU A 628 29.65 -4.99 18.14
C LEU A 628 28.72 -4.89 19.34
N LEU A 629 29.31 -4.83 20.55
CA LEU A 629 28.57 -4.49 21.76
C LEU A 629 28.45 -2.98 21.86
N ILE A 630 27.19 -2.49 21.76
CA ILE A 630 26.89 -1.07 21.71
C ILE A 630 26.37 -0.62 23.06
N THR A 631 27.15 0.23 23.74
CA THR A 631 26.81 0.80 25.05
C THR A 631 26.51 2.30 24.93
N GLY A 632 25.96 2.90 25.98
CA GLY A 632 25.65 4.33 26.03
C GLY A 632 24.18 4.60 26.43
N PRO A 633 23.80 5.88 26.58
CA PRO A 633 22.49 6.31 27.05
C PRO A 633 21.38 5.91 26.05
N ASN A 634 20.13 5.74 26.54
CA ASN A 634 18.99 5.36 25.69
C ASN A 634 18.67 6.40 24.61
N MET A 635 18.84 7.68 24.92
CA MET A 635 18.62 8.76 23.96
C MET A 635 19.86 9.03 23.08
N GLY A 636 20.93 8.29 23.25
CA GLY A 636 22.19 8.44 22.47
C GLY A 636 22.07 8.03 21.01
N GLY A 637 21.03 7.26 20.63
CA GLY A 637 20.82 6.83 19.24
C GLY A 637 21.26 5.40 18.92
N LYS A 638 21.40 4.49 19.89
CA LYS A 638 21.78 3.08 19.71
C LYS A 638 20.91 2.38 18.67
N SER A 639 19.59 2.40 18.87
CA SER A 639 18.62 1.78 17.96
C SER A 639 18.62 2.42 16.58
N THR A 640 18.86 3.73 16.49
CA THR A 640 18.98 4.48 15.24
C THR A 640 20.21 4.01 14.46
N PHE A 641 21.37 3.87 15.12
CA PHE A 641 22.59 3.36 14.50
C PHE A 641 22.46 1.92 13.98
N MET A 642 21.80 1.05 14.74
CA MET A 642 21.56 -0.33 14.29
C MET A 642 20.61 -0.35 13.08
N ARG A 643 19.47 0.35 13.15
CA ARG A 643 18.54 0.45 12.02
C ARG A 643 19.19 1.06 10.78
N GLN A 644 20.01 2.09 10.95
CA GLN A 644 20.80 2.70 9.88
C GLN A 644 21.60 1.64 9.12
N THR A 645 22.35 0.81 9.82
CA THR A 645 23.19 -0.25 9.21
C THR A 645 22.34 -1.22 8.41
N ALA A 646 21.23 -1.71 8.96
CA ALA A 646 20.34 -2.62 8.27
C ALA A 646 19.65 -1.98 7.05
N LEU A 647 19.23 -0.71 7.15
CA LEU A 647 18.60 0.01 6.04
C LEU A 647 19.59 0.31 4.91
N ILE A 648 20.85 0.65 5.24
CA ILE A 648 21.91 0.84 4.24
C ILE A 648 22.20 -0.48 3.52
N ALA A 649 22.27 -1.62 4.24
CA ALA A 649 22.41 -2.93 3.64
C ALA A 649 21.22 -3.28 2.73
N LEU A 650 19.99 -3.05 3.18
CA LEU A 650 18.79 -3.28 2.39
C LEU A 650 18.80 -2.45 1.10
N LEU A 651 19.11 -1.15 1.17
CA LEU A 651 19.23 -0.25 0.02
C LEU A 651 20.28 -0.75 -0.97
N ALA A 652 21.45 -1.17 -0.50
CA ALA A 652 22.51 -1.72 -1.34
C ALA A 652 22.00 -2.92 -2.17
N TYR A 653 21.36 -3.88 -1.53
CA TYR A 653 20.85 -5.09 -2.20
C TYR A 653 19.62 -4.86 -3.07
N VAL A 654 18.78 -3.86 -2.77
CA VAL A 654 17.70 -3.45 -3.67
C VAL A 654 18.24 -2.81 -4.96
N GLY A 655 19.49 -2.37 -4.95
CA GLY A 655 20.16 -1.76 -6.10
C GLY A 655 20.11 -0.23 -6.11
N SER A 656 19.78 0.38 -4.97
CA SER A 656 19.88 1.83 -4.77
C SER A 656 21.32 2.22 -4.42
N TYR A 657 21.64 3.50 -4.55
CA TYR A 657 22.74 4.12 -3.86
C TYR A 657 22.41 4.25 -2.36
N VAL A 658 23.43 4.49 -1.52
CA VAL A 658 23.30 4.42 -0.06
C VAL A 658 23.78 5.69 0.63
N PRO A 659 23.18 6.08 1.76
CA PRO A 659 23.57 7.25 2.55
C PRO A 659 24.84 7.00 3.35
N ALA A 660 25.99 7.04 2.69
CA ALA A 660 27.30 6.87 3.28
C ALA A 660 28.38 7.60 2.47
N ARG A 661 29.59 7.76 3.01
CA ARG A 661 30.73 8.18 2.21
C ARG A 661 31.29 7.03 1.37
N ARG A 662 31.31 5.83 1.94
CA ARG A 662 31.66 4.58 1.27
C ARG A 662 30.93 3.42 1.95
N ALA A 663 30.51 2.44 1.16
CA ALA A 663 29.93 1.23 1.71
C ALA A 663 30.35 0.00 0.88
N ALA A 664 30.65 -1.10 1.57
CA ALA A 664 30.97 -2.38 0.97
C ALA A 664 30.26 -3.50 1.72
N PHE A 665 29.68 -4.45 0.98
CA PHE A 665 28.89 -5.55 1.53
C PHE A 665 29.36 -6.89 0.98
N GLY A 666 29.54 -7.85 1.88
CA GLY A 666 29.63 -9.26 1.54
C GLY A 666 28.23 -9.89 1.41
N PRO A 667 28.17 -11.21 1.13
CA PRO A 667 26.89 -11.93 1.01
C PRO A 667 26.07 -11.84 2.29
N ILE A 668 24.81 -11.38 2.16
CA ILE A 668 23.82 -11.35 3.24
C ILE A 668 22.64 -12.24 2.82
N ASP A 669 22.27 -13.19 3.69
CA ASP A 669 21.15 -14.09 3.45
C ASP A 669 19.89 -13.68 4.20
N ARG A 670 20.03 -13.14 5.43
CA ARG A 670 18.90 -12.71 6.27
C ARG A 670 19.28 -11.48 7.09
N ILE A 671 18.30 -10.64 7.36
CA ILE A 671 18.41 -9.54 8.33
C ILE A 671 17.39 -9.80 9.42
N PHE A 672 17.84 -9.88 10.66
CA PHE A 672 17.01 -10.05 11.83
C PHE A 672 17.07 -8.83 12.72
N THR A 673 15.94 -8.43 13.27
CA THR A 673 15.91 -7.35 14.26
C THR A 673 15.08 -7.73 15.48
N ARG A 674 15.63 -7.52 16.65
CA ARG A 674 14.94 -7.46 17.91
C ARG A 674 15.13 -6.06 18.50
N ILE A 675 14.19 -5.15 18.20
CA ILE A 675 14.26 -3.72 18.58
C ILE A 675 12.94 -3.31 19.23
N GLY A 676 13.01 -2.83 20.49
CA GLY A 676 11.86 -2.33 21.23
C GLY A 676 10.96 -3.41 21.82
N ALA A 677 10.12 -3.04 22.78
CA ALA A 677 9.06 -3.87 23.34
C ALA A 677 7.74 -3.51 22.66
N ALA A 678 7.18 -4.38 21.83
CA ALA A 678 5.81 -4.28 21.40
C ALA A 678 4.96 -5.07 22.38
N ASP A 679 4.06 -4.41 23.12
CA ASP A 679 3.03 -5.09 23.90
C ASP A 679 2.03 -5.75 22.95
N ASP A 680 2.02 -7.07 22.91
CA ASP A 680 0.96 -7.84 22.26
C ASP A 680 -0.21 -8.04 23.24
N LEU A 681 -0.88 -6.95 23.59
CA LEU A 681 -2.05 -6.96 24.46
C LEU A 681 -3.21 -7.79 23.85
N ALA A 682 -3.28 -7.88 22.53
CA ALA A 682 -4.33 -8.63 21.84
C ALA A 682 -4.09 -10.15 21.90
N GLY A 683 -2.83 -10.59 21.92
CA GLY A 683 -2.46 -12.02 22.03
C GLY A 683 -2.32 -12.54 23.46
N GLY A 684 -2.45 -11.67 24.49
CA GLY A 684 -2.32 -12.03 25.90
C GLY A 684 -0.91 -12.54 26.28
N ARG A 685 0.11 -12.25 25.48
CA ARG A 685 1.51 -12.64 25.73
C ARG A 685 2.23 -11.52 26.49
N SER A 686 3.03 -11.87 27.49
CA SER A 686 3.89 -10.91 28.14
C SER A 686 4.97 -10.40 27.17
N THR A 687 5.41 -9.15 27.35
CA THR A 687 6.52 -8.55 26.61
C THR A 687 7.76 -9.43 26.60
N PHE A 688 8.08 -10.04 27.75
CA PHE A 688 9.20 -10.97 27.88
C PHE A 688 9.03 -12.25 27.02
N MET A 689 7.81 -12.81 26.93
CA MET A 689 7.56 -13.99 26.09
C MET A 689 7.71 -13.67 24.59
N VAL A 690 7.22 -12.51 24.15
CA VAL A 690 7.42 -12.03 22.77
C VAL A 690 8.92 -11.86 22.49
N GLU A 691 9.63 -11.22 23.39
CA GLU A 691 11.08 -11.01 23.31
C GLU A 691 11.85 -12.33 23.18
N MET A 692 11.52 -13.31 24.01
CA MET A 692 12.18 -14.62 23.96
C MET A 692 11.80 -15.43 22.71
N THR A 693 10.59 -15.30 22.20
CA THR A 693 10.18 -15.95 20.94
C THR A 693 10.95 -15.38 19.74
N GLU A 694 11.10 -14.06 19.66
CA GLU A 694 11.90 -13.41 18.61
C GLU A 694 13.38 -13.80 18.71
N ALA A 695 13.95 -13.78 19.93
CA ALA A 695 15.32 -14.21 20.14
C ALA A 695 15.53 -15.69 19.78
N ALA A 696 14.58 -16.56 20.11
CA ALA A 696 14.66 -17.97 19.74
C ALA A 696 14.66 -18.19 18.23
N ALA A 697 13.80 -17.48 17.50
CA ALA A 697 13.80 -17.51 16.03
C ALA A 697 15.17 -17.10 15.45
N ILE A 698 15.74 -16.00 15.95
CA ILE A 698 17.08 -15.53 15.52
C ILE A 698 18.14 -16.59 15.80
N LEU A 699 18.19 -17.14 17.02
CA LEU A 699 19.21 -18.12 17.41
C LEU A 699 19.13 -19.45 16.62
N ASN A 700 17.92 -19.83 16.20
CA ASN A 700 17.73 -21.05 15.41
C ASN A 700 18.03 -20.84 13.91
N ASP A 701 17.73 -19.67 13.36
CA ASP A 701 17.72 -19.46 11.90
C ASP A 701 18.88 -18.62 11.39
N ALA A 702 19.62 -17.89 12.25
CA ALA A 702 20.73 -17.08 11.81
C ALA A 702 21.93 -17.92 11.36
N THR A 703 22.52 -17.53 10.22
CA THR A 703 23.68 -18.15 9.58
C THR A 703 24.91 -17.22 9.67
N PRO A 704 26.10 -17.69 9.30
CA PRO A 704 27.27 -16.81 9.24
C PRO A 704 27.16 -15.62 8.28
N GLN A 705 26.20 -15.64 7.35
CA GLN A 705 25.92 -14.54 6.43
C GLN A 705 24.77 -13.64 6.90
N SER A 706 24.18 -13.91 8.07
CA SER A 706 23.07 -13.11 8.58
C SER A 706 23.55 -11.86 9.29
N LEU A 707 22.77 -10.77 9.15
CA LEU A 707 22.92 -9.54 9.93
C LEU A 707 21.86 -9.55 11.05
N VAL A 708 22.32 -9.49 12.29
CA VAL A 708 21.46 -9.55 13.49
C VAL A 708 21.54 -8.24 14.28
N LEU A 709 20.40 -7.64 14.60
CA LEU A 709 20.26 -6.45 15.43
C LEU A 709 19.53 -6.83 16.72
N MET A 710 20.21 -6.78 17.85
CA MET A 710 19.65 -7.09 19.18
C MET A 710 19.66 -5.84 20.05
N ASP A 711 18.50 -5.34 20.40
CA ASP A 711 18.36 -4.12 21.21
C ASP A 711 17.81 -4.47 22.60
N GLU A 712 18.65 -4.27 23.63
CA GLU A 712 18.31 -4.31 25.03
C GLU A 712 17.57 -5.57 25.49
N ILE A 713 18.08 -6.75 25.10
CA ILE A 713 17.47 -8.03 25.48
C ILE A 713 17.62 -8.31 26.98
N GLY A 714 16.58 -8.93 27.60
CA GLY A 714 16.58 -9.33 29.00
C GLY A 714 15.91 -8.32 29.94
N ARG A 715 15.25 -7.24 29.43
CA ARG A 715 14.60 -6.23 30.28
C ARG A 715 13.30 -6.70 30.96
N GLY A 716 12.62 -7.70 30.38
CA GLY A 716 11.32 -8.18 30.87
C GLY A 716 11.33 -9.09 32.08
N THR A 717 12.52 -9.32 32.72
CA THR A 717 12.70 -10.24 33.83
C THR A 717 13.60 -9.65 34.92
N SER A 718 14.00 -10.46 35.91
CA SER A 718 14.93 -10.00 36.95
C SER A 718 16.29 -9.61 36.34
N THR A 719 17.00 -8.64 36.95
CA THR A 719 18.26 -8.13 36.41
C THR A 719 19.30 -9.22 36.17
N PHE A 720 19.43 -10.18 37.09
CA PHE A 720 20.41 -11.26 36.96
C PHE A 720 20.02 -12.30 35.89
N ASP A 721 18.73 -12.64 35.80
CA ASP A 721 18.26 -13.55 34.74
C ASP A 721 18.41 -12.87 33.36
N GLY A 722 18.08 -11.59 33.26
CA GLY A 722 18.24 -10.80 32.04
C GLY A 722 19.70 -10.73 31.59
N LEU A 723 20.62 -10.44 32.52
CA LEU A 723 22.06 -10.42 32.26
C LEU A 723 22.57 -11.78 31.80
N ALA A 724 22.19 -12.86 32.50
CA ALA A 724 22.62 -14.22 32.16
C ALA A 724 22.13 -14.64 30.77
N LEU A 725 20.87 -14.33 30.42
CA LEU A 725 20.29 -14.56 29.10
C LEU A 725 21.00 -13.74 28.02
N ALA A 726 21.20 -12.45 28.22
CA ALA A 726 21.86 -11.57 27.26
C ALA A 726 23.30 -12.04 26.97
N TRP A 727 24.04 -12.43 28.03
CA TRP A 727 25.39 -13.00 27.88
C TRP A 727 25.40 -14.32 27.10
N ALA A 728 24.48 -15.25 27.43
CA ALA A 728 24.38 -16.54 26.75
C ALA A 728 23.98 -16.38 25.27
N ILE A 729 23.04 -15.46 24.96
CA ILE A 729 22.62 -15.14 23.60
C ILE A 729 23.79 -14.55 22.79
N ALA A 730 24.47 -13.54 23.32
CA ALA A 730 25.62 -12.93 22.64
C ALA A 730 26.74 -13.95 22.35
N ARG A 731 27.02 -14.81 23.31
CA ARG A 731 27.98 -15.91 23.15
C ARG A 731 27.53 -16.91 22.08
N HIS A 732 26.24 -17.28 22.04
CA HIS A 732 25.71 -18.22 21.06
C HIS A 732 25.77 -17.64 19.63
N LEU A 733 25.42 -16.37 19.44
CA LEU A 733 25.52 -15.68 18.16
C LEU A 733 26.97 -15.66 17.65
N LEU A 734 27.96 -15.48 18.54
CA LEU A 734 29.37 -15.49 18.17
C LEU A 734 29.90 -16.88 17.89
N ALA A 735 29.70 -17.83 18.81
CA ALA A 735 30.38 -19.12 18.81
C ALA A 735 29.66 -20.16 17.96
N HIS A 736 28.33 -20.07 17.82
CA HIS A 736 27.51 -21.09 17.15
C HIS A 736 26.99 -20.58 15.80
N ASN A 737 26.26 -19.48 15.77
CA ASN A 737 25.77 -18.92 14.52
C ASN A 737 26.86 -18.25 13.69
N GLY A 738 27.83 -17.59 14.33
CA GLY A 738 28.96 -16.92 13.67
C GLY A 738 28.53 -15.73 12.79
N CYS A 739 27.33 -15.17 13.05
CA CYS A 739 26.72 -14.10 12.25
C CYS A 739 27.27 -12.72 12.60
N HIS A 740 27.02 -11.75 11.72
CA HIS A 740 27.33 -10.35 11.97
C HIS A 740 26.27 -9.74 12.89
N THR A 741 26.68 -9.21 14.04
CA THR A 741 25.73 -8.80 15.08
C THR A 741 26.01 -7.40 15.61
N LEU A 742 24.97 -6.56 15.67
CA LEU A 742 24.91 -5.32 16.43
C LEU A 742 24.09 -5.59 17.70
N PHE A 743 24.73 -5.50 18.86
CA PHE A 743 24.15 -5.87 20.14
C PHE A 743 24.16 -4.69 21.11
N ALA A 744 23.05 -3.98 21.22
CA ALA A 744 22.91 -2.89 22.18
C ALA A 744 22.49 -3.41 23.55
N THR A 745 23.15 -2.94 24.58
CA THR A 745 22.93 -3.39 25.94
C THR A 745 23.12 -2.27 26.99
N HIS A 746 22.44 -2.43 28.13
CA HIS A 746 22.70 -1.68 29.35
C HIS A 746 23.52 -2.44 30.38
N TYR A 747 23.77 -3.72 30.12
CA TYR A 747 24.56 -4.55 31.03
C TYR A 747 26.05 -4.30 30.76
N PHE A 748 26.70 -3.57 31.68
CA PHE A 748 28.14 -3.28 31.56
C PHE A 748 29.02 -4.54 31.65
N GLU A 749 28.55 -5.57 32.33
CA GLU A 749 29.21 -6.85 32.45
C GLU A 749 29.46 -7.51 31.09
N LEU A 750 28.60 -7.29 30.10
CA LEU A 750 28.81 -7.79 28.74
C LEU A 750 30.02 -7.16 28.05
N THR A 751 30.49 -5.99 28.48
CA THR A 751 31.66 -5.34 27.89
C THR A 751 32.95 -6.11 28.12
N GLN A 752 32.95 -7.13 28.96
CA GLN A 752 34.02 -8.06 29.16
C GLN A 752 34.08 -9.16 28.08
N LEU A 753 33.03 -9.37 27.29
CA LEU A 753 32.95 -10.42 26.27
C LEU A 753 34.09 -10.38 25.25
N PRO A 754 34.62 -9.24 24.79
CA PRO A 754 35.78 -9.18 23.90
C PRO A 754 37.07 -9.75 24.48
N ALA A 755 37.19 -9.84 25.79
CA ALA A 755 38.34 -10.49 26.43
C ALA A 755 38.32 -12.02 26.28
N GLU A 756 37.14 -12.62 26.16
CA GLU A 756 36.96 -14.05 25.92
C GLU A 756 36.85 -14.38 24.42
N PHE A 757 36.25 -13.47 23.64
CA PHE A 757 35.97 -13.64 22.20
C PHE A 757 36.60 -12.49 21.39
N PRO A 758 37.76 -12.69 20.76
CA PRO A 758 38.43 -11.63 19.98
C PRO A 758 37.63 -11.09 18.81
N GLN A 759 36.59 -11.82 18.35
CA GLN A 759 35.71 -11.41 17.28
C GLN A 759 34.59 -10.45 17.77
N ALA A 760 34.48 -10.19 19.08
CA ALA A 760 33.63 -9.16 19.65
C ALA A 760 34.41 -7.87 19.85
N ALA A 761 33.78 -6.72 19.69
CA ALA A 761 34.34 -5.42 19.99
C ALA A 761 33.28 -4.54 20.72
N ASN A 762 33.78 -3.70 21.62
CA ASN A 762 32.97 -2.71 22.29
C ASN A 762 32.95 -1.41 21.49
N VAL A 763 31.80 -0.82 21.34
CA VAL A 763 31.61 0.54 20.84
C VAL A 763 30.59 1.27 21.75
N HIS A 764 30.69 2.58 21.82
CA HIS A 764 29.76 3.35 22.62
C HIS A 764 29.30 4.62 21.91
N LEU A 765 28.07 5.04 22.21
CA LEU A 765 27.58 6.36 21.82
C LEU A 765 27.96 7.39 22.87
N SER A 766 28.64 8.42 22.42
CA SER A 766 29.20 9.45 23.28
C SER A 766 28.15 10.45 23.76
N ALA A 767 28.26 10.81 25.02
CA ALA A 767 27.55 11.92 25.61
C ALA A 767 28.53 12.74 26.44
N VAL A 768 28.35 14.05 26.48
CA VAL A 768 29.20 14.97 27.23
C VAL A 768 28.33 15.73 28.22
N GLU A 769 28.81 15.79 29.47
CA GLU A 769 28.20 16.64 30.46
C GLU A 769 28.58 18.11 30.20
N HIS A 770 27.59 18.99 30.11
CA HIS A 770 27.79 20.41 29.92
C HIS A 770 26.95 21.18 30.96
N GLY A 771 27.59 21.77 31.92
CA GLY A 771 26.93 22.47 33.06
C GLY A 771 26.09 21.47 33.89
N HIS A 772 24.79 21.72 33.99
CA HIS A 772 23.83 20.81 34.68
C HIS A 772 23.08 19.86 33.76
N GLY A 773 23.45 19.80 32.47
CA GLY A 773 22.78 18.96 31.47
C GLY A 773 23.73 17.98 30.80
N ILE A 774 23.18 17.07 30.01
CA ILE A 774 23.88 16.14 29.12
C ILE A 774 23.60 16.49 27.68
N VAL A 775 24.64 16.51 26.87
CA VAL A 775 24.54 16.67 25.41
C VAL A 775 24.92 15.34 24.78
N PHE A 776 23.98 14.77 24.02
CA PHE A 776 24.21 13.54 23.25
C PHE A 776 24.93 13.92 21.96
N LEU A 777 26.11 13.38 21.74
CA LEU A 777 26.89 13.65 20.54
C LEU A 777 26.47 12.78 19.35
N HIS A 778 25.69 11.70 19.59
CA HIS A 778 25.26 10.72 18.60
C HIS A 778 26.41 10.10 17.78
N ALA A 779 27.62 10.25 18.23
CA ALA A 779 28.82 9.70 17.61
C ALA A 779 29.20 8.35 18.24
N VAL A 780 29.46 7.35 17.39
CA VAL A 780 29.93 6.01 17.79
C VAL A 780 31.45 6.04 17.90
N ASN A 781 31.97 5.65 19.05
CA ASN A 781 33.39 5.56 19.33
C ASN A 781 33.79 4.15 19.78
N GLU A 782 35.04 3.79 19.56
CA GLU A 782 35.61 2.51 20.02
C GLU A 782 35.67 2.43 21.57
N GLY A 783 35.50 1.22 22.06
CA GLY A 783 35.58 0.91 23.50
C GLY A 783 34.21 1.01 24.20
N PRO A 784 34.11 0.57 25.44
CA PRO A 784 32.87 0.64 26.24
C PRO A 784 32.62 2.07 26.72
N ALA A 785 31.34 2.39 27.04
CA ALA A 785 30.98 3.65 27.68
C ALA A 785 31.60 3.72 29.09
N ASN A 786 32.08 4.90 29.46
CA ASN A 786 32.75 5.10 30.75
C ASN A 786 31.83 5.12 31.97
N GLN A 787 30.55 5.45 31.76
CA GLN A 787 29.53 5.54 32.82
C GLN A 787 28.10 5.45 32.28
N SER A 788 27.13 5.20 33.17
CA SER A 788 25.73 5.26 32.84
C SER A 788 25.20 6.68 33.04
N TYR A 789 24.34 7.13 32.13
CA TYR A 789 23.76 8.49 32.16
C TYR A 789 22.27 8.48 32.59
N GLY A 790 21.79 7.41 33.22
CA GLY A 790 20.36 7.25 33.56
C GLY A 790 19.84 8.34 34.45
N LEU A 791 20.64 8.77 35.47
CA LEU A 791 20.24 9.84 36.43
C LEU A 791 20.20 11.22 35.75
N GLN A 792 21.12 11.49 34.82
CA GLN A 792 21.14 12.72 34.04
C GLN A 792 19.95 12.81 33.11
N VAL A 793 19.59 11.70 32.44
CA VAL A 793 18.38 11.61 31.60
C VAL A 793 17.13 11.82 32.43
N ALA A 794 17.05 11.21 33.62
CA ALA A 794 15.92 11.42 34.54
C ALA A 794 15.78 12.90 34.97
N GLN A 795 16.91 13.58 35.18
CA GLN A 795 16.93 15.01 35.49
C GLN A 795 16.42 15.85 34.31
N LEU A 796 16.83 15.55 33.06
CA LEU A 796 16.33 16.19 31.85
C LEU A 796 14.84 15.94 31.63
N ALA A 797 14.32 14.78 32.02
CA ALA A 797 12.90 14.44 31.98
C ALA A 797 12.05 15.17 33.06
N GLY A 798 12.68 15.99 33.92
CA GLY A 798 11.96 16.76 34.93
C GLY A 798 11.73 16.03 36.27
N VAL A 799 12.43 14.93 36.52
CA VAL A 799 12.39 14.28 37.87
C VAL A 799 12.93 15.24 38.92
N PRO A 800 12.23 15.42 40.04
CA PRO A 800 12.62 16.37 41.08
C PRO A 800 14.08 16.20 41.56
N ASN A 801 14.81 17.28 41.71
CA ASN A 801 16.24 17.27 42.11
C ASN A 801 16.50 16.55 43.44
N ALA A 802 15.54 16.54 44.35
CA ALA A 802 15.66 15.79 45.62
C ALA A 802 15.76 14.26 45.34
N VAL A 803 14.93 13.76 44.43
CA VAL A 803 14.94 12.34 44.01
C VAL A 803 16.24 12.01 43.32
N ILE A 804 16.71 12.86 42.41
CA ILE A 804 17.99 12.66 41.70
C ILE A 804 19.17 12.62 42.67
N ARG A 805 19.20 13.50 43.66
CA ARG A 805 20.25 13.50 44.72
C ARG A 805 20.25 12.23 45.56
N ALA A 806 19.05 11.77 45.97
CA ALA A 806 18.91 10.50 46.67
C ALA A 806 19.38 9.31 45.83
N ALA A 807 18.98 9.29 44.56
CA ALA A 807 19.39 8.25 43.62
C ALA A 807 20.93 8.22 43.36
N ARG A 808 21.58 9.39 43.27
CA ARG A 808 23.05 9.48 43.17
C ARG A 808 23.76 8.93 44.40
N LYS A 809 23.30 9.25 45.60
CA LYS A 809 23.84 8.69 46.84
C LYS A 809 23.71 7.18 46.89
N HIS A 810 22.55 6.67 46.49
CA HIS A 810 22.34 5.22 46.47
C HIS A 810 23.13 4.50 45.41
N LEU A 811 23.31 5.08 44.20
CA LEU A 811 24.15 4.57 43.16
C LEU A 811 25.62 4.43 43.61
N ALA A 812 26.18 5.49 44.21
CA ALA A 812 27.53 5.47 44.75
C ALA A 812 27.73 4.37 45.82
N TYR A 813 26.70 4.14 46.66
CA TYR A 813 26.68 3.05 47.62
C TYR A 813 26.73 1.66 46.94
N LEU A 814 25.90 1.44 45.92
CA LEU A 814 25.87 0.19 45.15
C LEU A 814 27.22 -0.07 44.43
N GLU A 815 27.82 0.96 43.82
CA GLU A 815 29.12 0.89 43.17
C GLU A 815 30.24 0.54 44.13
N GLN A 816 30.25 1.09 45.33
CA GLN A 816 31.23 0.75 46.36
C GLN A 816 31.06 -0.70 46.85
N GLN A 817 29.84 -1.20 46.97
CA GLN A 817 29.61 -2.60 47.32
C GLN A 817 30.11 -3.55 46.21
N SER A 818 29.93 -3.17 44.96
CA SER A 818 30.41 -3.98 43.79
C SER A 818 31.95 -3.96 43.68
N ALA A 819 32.63 -2.88 44.03
CA ALA A 819 34.07 -2.72 43.95
C ALA A 819 34.84 -3.39 45.11
N GLY A 820 34.20 -3.75 46.19
CA GLY A 820 34.79 -4.19 47.45
C GLY A 820 34.84 -5.70 47.70
N GLN A 821 34.37 -6.56 46.82
CA GLN A 821 34.30 -8.02 47.02
C GLN A 821 34.85 -8.83 45.86
N PRO A 822 35.82 -9.79 46.09
CA PRO A 822 35.98 -10.91 45.18
C PRO A 822 34.75 -11.78 45.28
N ALA A 823 33.92 -11.77 44.27
CA ALA A 823 32.63 -12.50 44.08
C ALA A 823 32.13 -13.33 45.28
N PRO A 824 31.31 -12.79 46.14
CA PRO A 824 30.51 -13.58 47.06
C PRO A 824 29.14 -13.80 46.44
N GLN A 825 28.65 -15.03 46.60
CA GLN A 825 27.26 -15.39 46.39
C GLN A 825 26.37 -14.39 47.15
N LEU A 826 25.70 -13.48 46.43
CA LEU A 826 24.73 -12.56 47.00
C LEU A 826 23.57 -13.42 47.51
N ASP A 827 23.33 -13.38 48.80
CA ASP A 827 22.20 -13.99 49.45
C ASP A 827 20.93 -13.22 49.02
N LEU A 828 20.17 -13.84 48.13
CA LEU A 828 18.95 -13.26 47.53
C LEU A 828 17.86 -12.95 48.57
N PHE A 829 18.04 -13.36 49.83
CA PHE A 829 17.08 -13.23 50.96
C PHE A 829 17.59 -12.35 52.11
N ALA A 830 18.72 -11.66 51.93
CA ALA A 830 19.14 -10.68 52.92
C ALA A 830 18.09 -9.54 52.95
N ALA A 831 17.44 -9.33 54.09
CA ALA A 831 16.56 -8.22 54.31
C ALA A 831 17.33 -6.91 54.03
N PRO A 832 16.73 -5.95 53.33
CA PRO A 832 17.37 -4.65 53.13
C PRO A 832 17.74 -4.05 54.48
N PRO A 833 18.93 -3.47 54.63
CA PRO A 833 19.30 -2.84 55.87
C PRO A 833 18.24 -1.79 56.20
N PRO A 834 17.87 -1.63 57.47
CA PRO A 834 16.89 -0.66 57.87
C PRO A 834 17.36 0.73 57.42
N LEU A 835 16.53 1.40 56.66
CA LEU A 835 16.71 2.82 56.35
C LEU A 835 16.80 3.54 57.68
N LEU A 836 18.00 3.89 58.09
CA LEU A 836 18.20 4.87 59.14
C LEU A 836 17.65 6.19 58.57
N LEU A 837 16.39 6.43 58.86
CA LEU A 837 15.86 7.78 58.92
C LEU A 837 16.56 8.45 60.10
N GLU A 838 17.74 8.98 59.93
CA GLU A 838 18.23 10.04 60.75
C GLU A 838 17.34 11.24 60.45
N ASP A 839 16.46 11.52 61.39
CA ASP A 839 15.87 12.84 61.56
C ASP A 839 17.02 13.83 61.74
N ALA A 840 17.54 14.33 60.67
CA ALA A 840 18.36 15.51 60.68
C ALA A 840 17.40 16.67 60.43
N ASP A 841 17.00 17.28 61.51
CA ASP A 841 16.74 18.70 61.56
C ASP A 841 17.98 19.42 61.01
N ASP A 842 18.10 19.47 59.70
CA ASP A 842 18.90 20.46 59.02
C ASP A 842 17.92 21.47 58.45
N GLU A 843 17.74 22.55 59.15
CA GLU A 843 17.32 23.82 58.57
C GLU A 843 18.09 23.99 57.24
N PRO A 844 17.42 24.43 56.18
CA PRO A 844 18.08 24.72 54.93
C PRO A 844 19.14 25.80 55.24
N HIS A 845 20.40 25.43 55.17
CA HIS A 845 21.44 26.45 55.00
C HIS A 845 21.05 27.17 53.70
N ALA A 846 20.45 28.33 53.87
CA ALA A 846 20.32 29.31 52.81
C ALA A 846 21.74 29.45 52.20
N ALA A 847 21.93 28.94 51.03
CA ALA A 847 22.98 29.41 50.16
C ALA A 847 22.78 30.94 50.17
N ASN A 848 23.80 31.68 50.51
CA ASN A 848 23.82 33.14 50.38
C ASN A 848 23.49 33.48 48.93
N GLU A 849 22.19 33.63 48.67
CA GLU A 849 21.77 34.24 47.43
C GLU A 849 22.29 35.67 47.49
N SER A 850 23.07 36.07 46.51
CA SER A 850 23.57 37.42 46.34
C SER A 850 22.43 38.43 46.56
N PRO A 851 22.66 39.54 47.25
CA PRO A 851 21.65 40.59 47.45
C PRO A 851 20.99 41.04 46.12
N ALA A 852 21.72 40.97 45.02
CA ALA A 852 21.25 41.24 43.64
C ALA A 852 20.23 40.18 43.15
N MET A 853 20.46 38.91 43.45
CA MET A 853 19.54 37.83 43.10
C MET A 853 18.26 37.88 43.93
N GLN A 854 18.34 38.23 45.21
CA GLN A 854 17.15 38.43 46.07
C GLN A 854 16.31 39.61 45.57
N ALA A 855 16.94 40.73 45.23
CA ALA A 855 16.25 41.88 44.66
C ALA A 855 15.58 41.59 43.33
N LEU A 856 16.22 40.78 42.47
CA LEU A 856 15.66 40.32 41.19
C LEU A 856 14.41 39.45 41.40
N VAL A 857 14.48 38.47 42.28
CA VAL A 857 13.36 37.57 42.61
C VAL A 857 12.19 38.34 43.26
N GLU A 858 12.48 39.29 44.16
CA GLU A 858 11.44 40.08 44.81
C GLU A 858 10.76 41.01 43.81
N ARG A 859 11.53 41.59 42.89
CA ARG A 859 11.00 42.43 41.81
C ARG A 859 10.11 41.64 40.85
N LEU A 860 10.52 40.42 40.45
CA LEU A 860 9.73 39.51 39.59
C LEU A 860 8.43 39.07 40.26
N ARG A 861 8.42 38.80 41.59
CA ARG A 861 7.21 38.41 42.32
C ARG A 861 6.16 39.52 42.42
N GLY A 862 6.57 40.78 42.31
CA GLY A 862 5.68 41.94 42.37
C GLY A 862 5.03 42.32 41.03
N ILE A 863 5.25 41.58 39.96
CA ILE A 863 4.81 41.93 38.62
C ILE A 863 3.63 41.02 38.20
N ASP A 864 2.50 41.63 37.83
CA ASP A 864 1.45 40.93 37.09
C ASP A 864 1.63 41.16 35.59
N PRO A 865 1.97 40.13 34.81
CA PRO A 865 2.21 40.28 33.37
C PRO A 865 1.00 40.76 32.57
N ASN A 866 -0.23 40.62 33.12
CA ASN A 866 -1.45 41.02 32.43
C ASN A 866 -1.76 42.53 32.57
N ASP A 867 -1.13 43.21 33.53
CA ASP A 867 -1.33 44.66 33.77
C ASP A 867 -0.29 45.52 33.04
N LEU A 868 0.70 44.91 32.36
CA LEU A 868 1.80 45.65 31.72
C LEU A 868 1.45 46.08 30.28
N ARG A 869 1.69 47.33 29.96
CA ARG A 869 1.67 47.82 28.58
C ARG A 869 2.98 47.46 27.87
N PRO A 870 2.98 47.30 26.51
CA PRO A 870 4.17 46.83 25.77
C PRO A 870 5.45 47.65 26.02
N ARG A 871 5.33 48.96 26.28
CA ARG A 871 6.45 49.85 26.57
C ARG A 871 6.96 49.67 27.99
N GLU A 872 6.05 49.49 28.94
CA GLU A 872 6.36 49.23 30.35
C GLU A 872 7.02 47.87 30.54
N ALA A 873 6.59 46.86 29.75
CA ALA A 873 7.21 45.53 29.75
C ALA A 873 8.66 45.59 29.22
N LEU A 874 8.95 46.44 28.23
CA LEU A 874 10.29 46.59 27.68
C LEU A 874 11.20 47.30 28.67
N ASP A 875 10.72 48.39 29.28
CA ASP A 875 11.46 49.14 30.29
C ASP A 875 11.75 48.26 31.55
N LEU A 876 10.80 47.40 31.93
CA LEU A 876 10.96 46.45 33.02
C LEU A 876 11.97 45.32 32.65
N LEU A 877 12.02 44.86 31.41
CA LEU A 877 13.03 43.91 30.97
C LEU A 877 14.43 44.49 31.06
N TYR A 878 14.63 45.78 30.74
CA TYR A 878 15.92 46.45 30.91
C TYR A 878 16.28 46.58 32.40
N GLU A 879 15.34 46.94 33.26
CA GLU A 879 15.54 47.00 34.74
C GLU A 879 15.94 45.62 35.29
N LEU A 880 15.27 44.56 34.93
CA LEU A 880 15.59 43.18 35.35
C LEU A 880 16.95 42.72 34.81
N HIS A 881 17.30 43.10 33.59
CA HIS A 881 18.61 42.81 32.98
C HIS A 881 19.74 43.57 33.73
N GLU A 882 19.56 44.82 34.11
CA GLU A 882 20.52 45.54 34.90
C GLU A 882 20.70 44.94 36.31
N LEU A 883 19.62 44.52 36.95
CA LEU A 883 19.68 43.82 38.23
C LEU A 883 20.39 42.47 38.14
N ALA A 884 20.22 41.76 37.04
CA ALA A 884 20.90 40.47 36.79
C ALA A 884 22.37 40.63 36.42
N ALA A 885 22.75 41.75 35.79
CA ALA A 885 24.12 42.07 35.38
C ALA A 885 24.96 42.84 36.42
N ALA A 886 24.37 43.22 37.56
CA ALA A 886 25.12 43.88 38.64
C ALA A 886 26.21 42.97 39.19
N PRO A 887 27.51 43.30 39.11
CA PRO A 887 28.55 42.48 39.70
C PRO A 887 28.41 42.40 41.18
N ASP A 888 28.57 41.19 41.75
CA ASP A 888 28.68 41.01 43.20
C ASP A 888 29.83 41.87 43.76
N ALA A 889 29.46 42.90 44.44
CA ALA A 889 30.42 43.71 45.19
C ALA A 889 30.81 42.93 46.44
N ASP A 890 32.07 42.42 46.44
CA ASP A 890 32.87 41.77 47.49
C ASP A 890 33.14 40.25 47.29
N HIS A 891 34.20 39.90 46.60
CA HIS A 891 35.51 39.36 46.97
C HIS A 891 36.30 38.97 45.75
#